data_46a5f8047baecdaf34081c205a983550
#
_entry.id   46a5f8047baecdaf34081c205a983550
#
_cell.length_a   1.000
_cell.length_b   1.000
_cell.length_c   1.000
_cell.angle_alpha   90.00
_cell.angle_beta   90.00
_cell.angle_gamma   90.00
#
_symmetry.space_group_name_H-M   'P 1'
#
loop_
_entity.id
_entity.type
_entity.pdbx_description
1 polymer ?
#
loop_
_entity_poly.entity_id
_entity_poly.type
_entity_poly.pdbx_seq_one_letter_code
_entity_poly.pdbx_strand_id
1 'polypeptide(L)'
;WSLWSGLNDATRNQENTTGLQAADYGLGGIGGTTNINATASQIRKGLRVSLVNGNSMYRFRAMVSYASGLLDNGWSYAFSVSTRQGGNDWVNGIYYNCFGYYGSVEKRFNERNRLTFTILGAPTERGAQQASTQEVYDLVGNNYYNPNWGYQDGKKRNARVRNNHEPLMVVNYTNTPDDRTKIDAAASFRFGTNGYSALTWKGGADPRPDYYRNLPSYYMANNQFSNAAQIAELWRTSYDTRQINWDRLYDTNYRGEIDEGTYGAGHRSNYMIEERHTDQLDLNLTAQIARTFRDNSRLVAGILYRWNRTEYYDKVKDLLGGDYWVDIDKFAERDFVGEEEKQNDLHYYYEHGHARRVEEGDKFGYDYYANIRQAKLWAMYNFNIAGLDGTIGGEVGQVTMWRDGRYMKGTYPSNSFGNSEALDYFTYQAKLNLAYRFSAAHSVEFNAVALQNAPTFQNSFISPRTRNEVTPGLKAEKIWGVDASYNLSYRGIKARLSGYYTMIHDQTDIISYYDDLQSTFVNFAISGIDKKFFGLEFGMTVPLYMGLSLNGAVSVGQYTYDSNPTFVQLADNSSKILSDVDSSIVYWKDMRVESTPQTAVNVGLSYRSDNNWFASADLNFYDNNYLSMNPLFRTDEVLRAGATNAETAEMIRTMRAQEKFDSAFVLNASLGKNWYIKRNYTLGFSLEVKNILNNQDIKTGGYEQMRLNKIKADESNTSLVTSYERFNPKYFYMFGTTYYLNVYFRF
;
A
#
# COMPACT_ATOMS: atom_id res chain seq x y z
N TRP A 1 0.43 -0.33 8.92
CA TRP A 1 0.25 -1.60 9.65
C TRP A 1 1.55 -2.34 9.95
N SER A 2 2.63 -2.13 9.17
CA SER A 2 3.94 -2.78 9.42
C SER A 2 4.47 -2.51 10.83
N LEU A 3 4.30 -1.30 11.34
CA LEU A 3 4.69 -0.87 12.68
C LEU A 3 4.08 -1.73 13.81
N TRP A 4 2.84 -2.21 13.64
CA TRP A 4 2.13 -3.03 14.61
C TRP A 4 2.30 -4.54 14.38
N SER A 5 3.18 -4.93 13.47
CA SER A 5 3.34 -6.32 13.07
C SER A 5 3.78 -7.20 14.25
N GLY A 6 2.96 -8.19 14.59
CA GLY A 6 3.21 -9.09 15.70
C GLY A 6 2.78 -8.60 17.09
N LEU A 7 2.30 -7.36 17.23
CA LEU A 7 1.96 -6.74 18.52
C LEU A 7 0.45 -6.81 18.84
N ASN A 8 -0.18 -7.95 18.63
CA ASN A 8 -1.64 -8.12 18.74
C ASN A 8 -2.22 -7.76 20.12
N ASP A 9 -1.46 -7.92 21.21
CA ASP A 9 -1.96 -7.57 22.55
C ASP A 9 -1.93 -6.05 22.80
N ALA A 10 -0.94 -5.34 22.23
CA ALA A 10 -0.84 -3.88 22.29
C ALA A 10 -1.93 -3.17 21.47
N THR A 11 -2.43 -3.82 20.41
CA THR A 11 -3.47 -3.27 19.51
C THR A 11 -4.89 -3.70 19.87
N ARG A 12 -5.09 -4.41 20.97
CA ARG A 12 -6.37 -5.02 21.32
C ARG A 12 -7.43 -4.01 21.75
N ASN A 13 -7.01 -2.93 22.43
CA ASN A 13 -7.90 -1.89 22.88
C ASN A 13 -8.01 -0.80 21.81
N GLN A 14 -9.08 -0.84 21.03
CA GLN A 14 -9.33 0.06 19.91
C GLN A 14 -10.78 0.53 19.89
N GLU A 15 -10.93 1.79 19.51
CA GLU A 15 -12.20 2.45 19.27
C GLU A 15 -12.34 2.67 17.77
N ASN A 16 -13.43 2.20 17.20
CA ASN A 16 -13.67 2.31 15.77
C ASN A 16 -14.90 3.17 15.50
N THR A 17 -14.76 4.15 14.61
CA THR A 17 -15.90 4.83 13.97
C THR A 17 -16.02 4.32 12.53
N THR A 18 -17.22 4.24 12.00
CA THR A 18 -17.49 3.71 10.67
C THR A 18 -17.91 4.81 9.69
N GLY A 19 -17.58 4.64 8.42
CA GLY A 19 -18.02 5.54 7.35
C GLY A 19 -17.62 7.00 7.60
N LEU A 20 -18.59 7.89 7.50
CA LEU A 20 -18.38 9.33 7.60
C LEU A 20 -18.46 9.89 9.03
N GLN A 21 -18.64 9.06 10.04
CA GLN A 21 -18.75 9.50 11.43
C GLN A 21 -17.50 10.24 11.91
N ALA A 22 -17.69 11.26 12.76
CA ALA A 22 -16.60 11.99 13.39
C ALA A 22 -15.95 11.16 14.52
N ALA A 23 -14.64 11.32 14.70
CA ALA A 23 -13.85 10.66 15.74
C ALA A 23 -13.36 11.68 16.79
N ASP A 24 -13.11 11.22 18.00
CA ASP A 24 -12.72 12.08 19.15
C ASP A 24 -11.29 12.65 19.06
N TYR A 25 -10.42 12.08 18.23
CA TYR A 25 -9.01 12.50 18.10
C TYR A 25 -8.72 13.07 16.71
N GLY A 26 -9.36 14.18 16.39
CA GLY A 26 -9.50 14.73 15.03
C GLY A 26 -10.80 14.24 14.42
N LEU A 27 -11.24 14.88 13.33
CA LEU A 27 -12.55 14.56 12.74
C LEU A 27 -12.58 13.20 12.01
N GLY A 28 -11.42 12.60 11.77
CA GLY A 28 -11.30 11.30 11.08
C GLY A 28 -11.49 11.40 9.56
N GLY A 29 -11.34 10.27 8.87
CA GLY A 29 -11.44 10.15 7.41
C GLY A 29 -12.86 9.92 6.89
N ILE A 30 -12.95 9.47 5.64
CA ILE A 30 -14.22 9.15 4.94
C ILE A 30 -14.58 7.66 5.02
N GLY A 31 -13.62 6.78 5.33
CA GLY A 31 -13.80 5.32 5.42
C GLY A 31 -13.87 4.80 6.86
N GLY A 32 -13.96 5.70 7.84
CA GLY A 32 -13.89 5.38 9.25
C GLY A 32 -12.54 5.73 9.90
N THR A 33 -12.48 5.57 11.21
CA THR A 33 -11.28 5.86 12.02
C THR A 33 -11.09 4.77 13.06
N THR A 34 -9.87 4.30 13.22
CA THR A 34 -9.47 3.39 14.30
C THR A 34 -8.50 4.11 15.22
N ASN A 35 -8.91 4.31 16.47
CA ASN A 35 -8.04 4.79 17.54
C ASN A 35 -7.54 3.61 18.37
N ILE A 36 -6.22 3.44 18.48
CA ILE A 36 -5.60 2.37 19.25
C ILE A 36 -5.05 2.95 20.54
N ASN A 37 -5.61 2.50 21.68
CA ASN A 37 -5.12 2.89 23.00
C ASN A 37 -4.11 1.86 23.51
N ALA A 38 -2.83 2.20 23.36
CA ALA A 38 -1.71 1.33 23.71
C ALA A 38 -1.01 1.74 25.02
N THR A 39 -1.71 2.42 25.94
CA THR A 39 -1.14 2.79 27.24
C THR A 39 -1.10 1.60 28.22
N ALA A 40 -0.10 1.56 29.09
CA ALA A 40 0.15 0.42 29.97
C ALA A 40 -1.05 0.04 30.86
N SER A 41 -1.76 1.03 31.39
CA SER A 41 -2.93 0.82 32.28
C SER A 41 -4.15 0.23 31.57
N GLN A 42 -4.22 0.35 30.23
CA GLN A 42 -5.32 -0.16 29.40
C GLN A 42 -5.08 -1.63 28.96
N ILE A 43 -3.87 -2.13 29.15
CA ILE A 43 -3.55 -3.53 28.84
C ILE A 43 -3.92 -4.39 30.05
N ARG A 44 -4.65 -5.47 29.78
CA ARG A 44 -5.11 -6.38 30.86
C ARG A 44 -3.91 -6.97 31.61
N LYS A 45 -3.90 -6.80 32.93
CA LYS A 45 -2.89 -7.33 33.88
C LYS A 45 -2.63 -8.82 33.68
N GLY A 46 -1.36 -9.22 33.76
CA GLY A 46 -0.89 -10.61 33.73
C GLY A 46 0.10 -10.87 32.60
N LEU A 47 0.60 -12.10 32.57
CA LEU A 47 1.49 -12.60 31.52
C LEU A 47 0.68 -13.42 30.48
N ARG A 48 1.01 -13.25 29.22
CA ARG A 48 0.47 -14.05 28.13
C ARG A 48 1.58 -14.56 27.24
N VAL A 49 1.50 -15.84 26.90
CA VAL A 49 2.35 -16.47 25.89
C VAL A 49 1.45 -17.00 24.77
N SER A 50 1.86 -16.84 23.53
CA SER A 50 1.10 -17.28 22.37
C SER A 50 2.04 -17.86 21.30
N LEU A 51 1.68 -19.02 20.78
CA LEU A 51 2.39 -19.69 19.70
C LEU A 51 1.42 -19.89 18.53
N VAL A 52 1.92 -19.65 17.32
CA VAL A 52 1.13 -19.79 16.10
C VAL A 52 1.90 -20.61 15.09
N ASN A 53 1.17 -21.46 14.37
CA ASN A 53 1.62 -22.12 13.15
C ASN A 53 0.62 -21.85 12.01
N GLY A 54 1.12 -21.57 10.80
CA GLY A 54 0.29 -21.29 9.64
C GLY A 54 1.04 -21.54 8.33
N ASN A 55 0.34 -21.37 7.20
CA ASN A 55 0.91 -21.63 5.87
C ASN A 55 0.64 -20.51 4.85
N SER A 56 0.18 -19.35 5.29
CA SER A 56 -0.18 -18.26 4.36
C SER A 56 0.90 -17.18 4.21
N MET A 57 1.26 -16.48 5.27
CA MET A 57 2.23 -15.38 5.23
C MET A 57 3.58 -15.76 5.85
N TYR A 58 3.54 -16.46 6.96
CA TYR A 58 4.68 -16.98 7.70
C TYR A 58 4.34 -18.35 8.29
N ARG A 59 5.36 -19.11 8.65
CA ARG A 59 5.20 -20.46 9.20
C ARG A 59 4.96 -20.46 10.71
N PHE A 60 5.66 -19.60 11.43
CA PHE A 60 5.68 -19.61 12.89
C PHE A 60 5.60 -18.21 13.47
N ARG A 61 4.91 -18.07 14.62
CA ARG A 61 4.94 -16.88 15.47
C ARG A 61 5.04 -17.30 16.94
N ALA A 62 5.92 -16.65 17.71
CA ALA A 62 5.88 -16.65 19.17
C ALA A 62 5.67 -15.22 19.66
N MET A 63 4.91 -15.07 20.75
CA MET A 63 4.68 -13.78 21.40
C MET A 63 4.61 -13.96 22.92
N VAL A 64 5.25 -13.03 23.63
CA VAL A 64 5.15 -12.90 25.08
C VAL A 64 4.75 -11.47 25.41
N SER A 65 3.73 -11.29 26.23
CA SER A 65 3.23 -9.99 26.67
C SER A 65 3.02 -10.01 28.20
N TYR A 66 3.38 -8.92 28.87
CA TYR A 66 3.17 -8.72 30.29
C TYR A 66 2.63 -7.32 30.56
N ALA A 67 1.70 -7.22 31.50
CA ALA A 67 1.22 -5.93 32.04
C ALA A 67 1.07 -6.02 33.56
N SER A 68 1.61 -5.03 34.27
CA SER A 68 1.56 -4.95 35.74
C SER A 68 0.15 -4.61 36.25
N GLY A 69 -0.68 -3.96 35.41
CA GLY A 69 -1.83 -3.19 35.91
C GLY A 69 -1.36 -1.94 36.66
N LEU A 70 -2.30 -1.18 37.23
CA LEU A 70 -1.97 -0.03 38.06
C LEU A 70 -1.50 -0.52 39.46
N LEU A 71 -0.31 -0.10 39.85
CA LEU A 71 0.29 -0.39 41.14
C LEU A 71 -0.08 0.70 42.15
N ASP A 72 -0.02 0.38 43.46
CA ASP A 72 -0.38 1.28 44.57
C ASP A 72 0.44 2.58 44.56
N ASN A 73 1.66 2.54 44.08
CA ASN A 73 2.52 3.72 43.91
C ASN A 73 2.22 4.55 42.65
N GLY A 74 1.14 4.26 41.94
CA GLY A 74 0.69 4.98 40.75
C GLY A 74 1.47 4.66 39.44
N TRP A 75 2.35 3.67 39.45
CA TRP A 75 3.01 3.19 38.23
C TRP A 75 2.20 2.10 37.54
N SER A 76 2.31 2.06 36.20
CA SER A 76 1.84 0.95 35.38
C SER A 76 2.85 0.74 34.26
N TYR A 77 3.19 -0.52 33.95
CA TYR A 77 4.07 -0.85 32.83
C TYR A 77 3.58 -2.09 32.09
N ALA A 78 3.79 -2.08 30.79
CA ALA A 78 3.47 -3.20 29.91
C ALA A 78 4.54 -3.35 28.85
N PHE A 79 4.82 -4.59 28.46
CA PHE A 79 5.70 -4.90 27.35
C PHE A 79 5.20 -6.10 26.57
N SER A 80 5.57 -6.16 25.30
CA SER A 80 5.29 -7.29 24.43
C SER A 80 6.47 -7.47 23.47
N VAL A 81 6.87 -8.72 23.28
CA VAL A 81 7.83 -9.09 22.23
C VAL A 81 7.27 -10.25 21.41
N SER A 82 7.54 -10.23 20.12
CA SER A 82 7.08 -11.29 19.22
C SER A 82 8.05 -11.53 18.09
N THR A 83 8.05 -12.75 17.56
CA THR A 83 8.73 -13.06 16.32
C THR A 83 7.79 -13.76 15.35
N ARG A 84 7.93 -13.46 14.07
CA ARG A 84 7.27 -14.15 12.95
C ARG A 84 8.34 -14.61 12.01
N GLN A 85 8.31 -15.88 11.60
CA GLN A 85 9.39 -16.47 10.84
C GLN A 85 8.87 -17.41 9.73
N GLY A 86 9.59 -17.43 8.61
CA GLY A 86 9.41 -18.36 7.52
C GLY A 86 8.56 -17.87 6.36
N GLY A 87 8.48 -18.69 5.34
CA GLY A 87 7.67 -18.46 4.14
C GLY A 87 6.31 -19.12 4.21
N ASN A 88 5.63 -19.15 3.09
CA ASN A 88 4.39 -19.91 2.89
C ASN A 88 4.63 -21.16 2.03
N ASP A 89 3.59 -21.97 1.85
CA ASP A 89 3.64 -23.19 1.04
C ASP A 89 3.29 -22.95 -0.43
N TRP A 90 2.86 -21.74 -0.79
CA TRP A 90 2.25 -21.43 -2.09
C TRP A 90 3.22 -20.85 -3.08
N VAL A 91 4.00 -19.84 -2.68
CA VAL A 91 4.84 -19.03 -3.56
C VAL A 91 6.31 -19.20 -3.21
N ASN A 92 7.10 -19.68 -4.15
CA ASN A 92 8.54 -19.84 -3.96
C ASN A 92 9.26 -18.50 -3.81
N GLY A 93 10.29 -18.49 -2.95
CA GLY A 93 11.15 -17.33 -2.74
C GLY A 93 10.55 -16.23 -1.89
N ILE A 94 9.30 -16.34 -1.42
CA ILE A 94 8.74 -15.42 -0.44
C ILE A 94 8.98 -15.91 0.99
N TYR A 95 9.19 -14.96 1.88
CA TYR A 95 9.35 -15.18 3.31
C TYR A 95 8.97 -13.91 4.08
N TYR A 96 8.72 -14.06 5.38
CA TYR A 96 8.38 -12.98 6.27
C TYR A 96 9.07 -13.19 7.62
N ASN A 97 10.12 -12.44 7.87
CA ASN A 97 10.86 -12.44 9.12
C ASN A 97 10.63 -11.10 9.83
N CYS A 98 10.09 -11.15 11.03
CA CYS A 98 9.77 -9.97 11.80
C CYS A 98 10.05 -10.19 13.28
N PHE A 99 10.56 -9.17 13.95
CA PHE A 99 10.69 -9.09 15.40
C PHE A 99 9.93 -7.87 15.91
N GLY A 100 8.76 -8.08 16.51
CA GLY A 100 7.95 -7.00 17.07
C GLY A 100 8.30 -6.75 18.54
N TYR A 101 8.40 -5.47 18.92
CA TYR A 101 8.56 -5.05 20.31
C TYR A 101 7.64 -3.89 20.65
N TYR A 102 7.17 -3.90 21.89
CA TYR A 102 6.32 -2.86 22.47
C TYR A 102 6.70 -2.69 23.93
N GLY A 103 6.77 -1.44 24.39
CA GLY A 103 6.93 -1.08 25.79
C GLY A 103 6.11 0.17 26.10
N SER A 104 5.41 0.17 27.22
CA SER A 104 4.69 1.34 27.72
C SER A 104 4.86 1.46 29.24
N VAL A 105 5.15 2.67 29.68
CA VAL A 105 5.27 3.03 31.11
C VAL A 105 4.37 4.22 31.37
N GLU A 106 3.53 4.12 32.35
CA GLU A 106 2.60 5.17 32.77
C GLU A 106 2.84 5.52 34.25
N LYS A 107 2.89 6.81 34.56
CA LYS A 107 2.87 7.33 35.91
C LYS A 107 1.60 8.15 36.12
N ARG A 108 0.77 7.70 37.05
CA ARG A 108 -0.32 8.47 37.60
C ARG A 108 0.19 9.23 38.84
N PHE A 109 0.36 10.54 38.73
CA PHE A 109 0.86 11.38 39.82
C PHE A 109 -0.21 11.58 40.91
N ASN A 110 -1.46 11.68 40.47
CA ASN A 110 -2.66 11.77 41.30
C ASN A 110 -3.87 11.35 40.43
N GLU A 111 -5.08 11.44 40.94
CA GLU A 111 -6.31 11.07 40.22
C GLU A 111 -6.55 11.86 38.93
N ARG A 112 -5.94 13.04 38.83
CA ARG A 112 -6.15 14.00 37.71
C ARG A 112 -5.02 14.05 36.69
N ASN A 113 -3.84 13.60 37.03
CA ASN A 113 -2.65 13.77 36.20
C ASN A 113 -1.95 12.47 35.92
N ARG A 114 -1.73 12.16 34.66
CA ARG A 114 -0.94 11.01 34.22
C ARG A 114 -0.05 11.36 33.03
N LEU A 115 1.12 10.75 33.03
CA LEU A 115 2.08 10.81 31.93
C LEU A 115 2.38 9.40 31.48
N THR A 116 2.35 9.19 30.16
CA THR A 116 2.63 7.89 29.55
C THR A 116 3.75 8.04 28.54
N PHE A 117 4.69 7.12 28.55
CA PHE A 117 5.67 6.92 27.48
C PHE A 117 5.42 5.56 26.84
N THR A 118 5.35 5.52 25.52
CA THR A 118 5.17 4.28 24.74
C THR A 118 6.19 4.24 23.62
N ILE A 119 6.81 3.06 23.44
CA ILE A 119 7.68 2.76 22.31
C ILE A 119 7.24 1.47 21.64
N LEU A 120 7.25 1.44 20.31
CA LEU A 120 6.97 0.21 19.57
C LEU A 120 7.71 0.22 18.22
N GLY A 121 7.96 -0.98 17.72
CA GLY A 121 8.60 -1.19 16.43
C GLY A 121 8.54 -2.65 16.01
N ALA A 122 8.73 -2.87 14.71
CA ALA A 122 8.67 -4.20 14.13
C ALA A 122 9.64 -4.30 12.95
N PRO A 123 10.98 -4.42 13.23
CA PRO A 123 11.93 -4.70 12.17
C PRO A 123 11.49 -5.93 11.38
N THR A 124 11.37 -5.75 10.07
CA THR A 124 10.78 -6.73 9.17
C THR A 124 11.63 -6.87 7.91
N GLU A 125 11.97 -8.09 7.58
CA GLU A 125 12.53 -8.47 6.28
C GLU A 125 11.59 -9.44 5.58
N ARG A 126 11.24 -9.15 4.31
CA ARG A 126 10.36 -10.01 3.54
C ARG A 126 10.72 -10.07 2.06
N GLY A 127 10.76 -11.29 1.50
CA GLY A 127 10.84 -11.50 0.07
C GLY A 127 9.51 -11.19 -0.62
N ALA A 128 9.55 -10.42 -1.71
CA ALA A 128 8.35 -9.99 -2.43
C ALA A 128 7.96 -10.97 -3.54
N GLN A 129 6.65 -11.09 -3.78
CA GLN A 129 6.07 -11.70 -4.96
C GLN A 129 5.81 -10.62 -6.02
N GLN A 130 5.87 -11.02 -7.29
CA GLN A 130 5.41 -10.22 -8.43
C GLN A 130 4.38 -11.00 -9.23
N ALA A 131 3.37 -10.30 -9.77
CA ALA A 131 2.38 -10.88 -10.68
C ALA A 131 3.05 -11.34 -11.99
N SER A 132 2.51 -12.39 -12.60
CA SER A 132 2.91 -12.86 -13.92
C SER A 132 1.71 -12.97 -14.87
N THR A 133 1.98 -13.17 -16.15
CA THR A 133 0.93 -13.37 -17.16
C THR A 133 0.31 -14.76 -17.05
N GLN A 134 -0.90 -14.93 -17.59
CA GLN A 134 -1.55 -16.23 -17.64
C GLN A 134 -0.71 -17.28 -18.40
N GLU A 135 -0.04 -16.87 -19.48
CA GLU A 135 0.88 -17.72 -20.23
C GLU A 135 1.93 -18.37 -19.33
N VAL A 136 2.53 -17.59 -18.43
CA VAL A 136 3.55 -18.09 -17.48
C VAL A 136 2.94 -19.08 -16.50
N TYR A 137 1.76 -18.78 -15.96
CA TYR A 137 1.07 -19.70 -15.04
C TYR A 137 0.70 -21.03 -15.70
N ASP A 138 0.23 -20.99 -16.95
CA ASP A 138 -0.10 -22.19 -17.74
C ASP A 138 1.15 -23.03 -18.05
N LEU A 139 2.28 -22.38 -18.37
CA LEU A 139 3.56 -23.06 -18.61
C LEU A 139 4.12 -23.72 -17.35
N VAL A 140 3.95 -23.06 -16.18
CA VAL A 140 4.41 -23.58 -14.88
C VAL A 140 3.44 -24.63 -14.32
N GLY A 141 2.18 -24.59 -14.73
CA GLY A 141 1.12 -25.49 -14.26
C GLY A 141 0.54 -25.14 -12.89
N ASN A 142 0.69 -23.88 -12.44
CA ASN A 142 0.05 -23.33 -11.24
C ASN A 142 0.03 -21.82 -11.25
N ASN A 143 -0.86 -21.22 -10.44
CA ASN A 143 -1.10 -19.76 -10.36
C ASN A 143 -0.19 -19.01 -9.36
N TYR A 144 0.92 -19.63 -8.88
CA TYR A 144 1.74 -19.10 -7.79
C TYR A 144 3.20 -18.87 -8.18
N TYR A 145 3.48 -18.72 -9.46
CA TYR A 145 4.81 -18.41 -9.95
C TYR A 145 5.30 -17.04 -9.45
N ASN A 146 6.59 -16.97 -9.11
CA ASN A 146 7.28 -15.75 -8.72
C ASN A 146 8.58 -15.60 -9.51
N PRO A 147 8.76 -14.54 -10.33
CA PRO A 147 9.98 -14.34 -11.13
C PRO A 147 11.16 -13.76 -10.33
N ASN A 148 10.96 -13.36 -9.08
CA ASN A 148 11.94 -12.56 -8.33
C ASN A 148 13.03 -13.40 -7.63
N TRP A 149 13.05 -14.70 -7.75
CA TRP A 149 13.94 -15.55 -6.99
C TRP A 149 14.69 -16.57 -7.86
N GLY A 150 15.75 -17.13 -7.32
CA GLY A 150 16.49 -18.26 -7.87
C GLY A 150 17.34 -18.93 -6.78
N TYR A 151 17.88 -20.10 -7.07
CA TYR A 151 18.86 -20.74 -6.20
C TYR A 151 20.23 -20.09 -6.38
N GLN A 152 20.89 -19.82 -5.25
CA GLN A 152 22.30 -19.48 -5.14
C GLN A 152 22.90 -20.33 -4.03
N ASP A 153 23.94 -21.11 -4.34
CA ASP A 153 24.61 -22.04 -3.40
C ASP A 153 23.62 -22.95 -2.65
N GLY A 154 22.61 -23.45 -3.37
CA GLY A 154 21.56 -24.33 -2.84
C GLY A 154 20.52 -23.63 -1.95
N LYS A 155 20.59 -22.32 -1.78
CA LYS A 155 19.61 -21.52 -1.01
C LYS A 155 18.74 -20.67 -1.93
N LYS A 156 17.46 -20.51 -1.58
CA LYS A 156 16.56 -19.59 -2.28
C LYS A 156 16.95 -18.15 -1.97
N ARG A 157 17.26 -17.38 -3.00
CA ARG A 157 17.54 -15.94 -2.91
C ARG A 157 16.50 -15.17 -3.69
N ASN A 158 15.88 -14.16 -3.06
CA ASN A 158 14.94 -13.25 -3.70
C ASN A 158 15.64 -11.93 -4.02
N ALA A 159 15.49 -11.42 -5.24
CA ALA A 159 16.06 -10.14 -5.67
C ALA A 159 15.29 -8.94 -5.13
N ARG A 160 13.99 -9.14 -4.81
CA ARG A 160 13.10 -8.10 -4.30
C ARG A 160 12.77 -8.33 -2.84
N VAL A 161 13.54 -7.70 -1.98
CA VAL A 161 13.40 -7.80 -0.53
C VAL A 161 13.02 -6.44 0.04
N ARG A 162 11.99 -6.41 0.87
CA ARG A 162 11.67 -5.25 1.71
C ARG A 162 12.31 -5.43 3.07
N ASN A 163 13.07 -4.43 3.49
CA ASN A 163 13.71 -4.37 4.80
C ASN A 163 13.33 -3.04 5.45
N ASN A 164 12.56 -3.11 6.54
CA ASN A 164 12.10 -1.89 7.21
C ASN A 164 12.18 -1.99 8.73
N HIS A 165 12.59 -0.90 9.35
CA HIS A 165 12.55 -0.68 10.78
C HIS A 165 12.29 0.80 11.06
N GLU A 166 11.07 1.12 11.45
CA GLU A 166 10.59 2.49 11.69
C GLU A 166 9.93 2.58 13.07
N PRO A 167 10.71 2.62 14.18
CA PRO A 167 10.14 2.72 15.52
C PRO A 167 9.35 4.02 15.73
N LEU A 168 8.31 3.90 16.56
CA LEU A 168 7.49 5.01 17.01
C LEU A 168 7.62 5.18 18.53
N MET A 169 7.91 6.39 18.96
CA MET A 169 7.87 6.82 20.36
C MET A 169 6.71 7.78 20.54
N VAL A 170 5.97 7.64 21.64
CA VAL A 170 4.86 8.53 21.99
C VAL A 170 4.98 8.91 23.45
N VAL A 171 4.95 10.21 23.73
CA VAL A 171 4.73 10.76 25.07
C VAL A 171 3.34 11.35 25.10
N ASN A 172 2.53 10.95 26.06
CA ASN A 172 1.16 11.45 26.23
C ASN A 172 0.95 11.93 27.66
N TYR A 173 0.47 13.14 27.83
CA TYR A 173 0.06 13.72 29.11
C TYR A 173 -1.45 13.92 29.11
N THR A 174 -2.13 13.39 30.13
CA THR A 174 -3.56 13.59 30.34
C THR A 174 -3.78 14.30 31.67
N ASN A 175 -4.59 15.35 31.63
CA ASN A 175 -5.06 16.08 32.83
C ASN A 175 -6.58 16.15 32.81
N THR A 176 -7.18 15.86 33.98
CA THR A 176 -8.63 15.99 34.24
C THR A 176 -8.84 16.98 35.38
N PRO A 177 -8.79 18.33 35.09
CA PRO A 177 -8.85 19.36 36.13
C PRO A 177 -10.14 19.29 36.95
N ASP A 178 -11.21 18.86 36.34
CA ASP A 178 -12.49 18.56 36.96
C ASP A 178 -13.18 17.35 36.29
N ASP A 179 -14.28 16.86 36.84
CA ASP A 179 -15.00 15.67 36.32
C ASP A 179 -15.62 15.84 34.93
N ARG A 180 -15.58 17.05 34.38
CA ARG A 180 -16.20 17.42 33.10
C ARG A 180 -15.20 17.87 32.05
N THR A 181 -13.95 18.06 32.44
CA THR A 181 -12.91 18.55 31.56
C THR A 181 -11.78 17.53 31.46
N LYS A 182 -11.38 17.19 30.27
CA LYS A 182 -10.21 16.38 29.95
C LYS A 182 -9.32 17.12 28.98
N ILE A 183 -8.03 17.18 29.27
CA ILE A 183 -6.98 17.74 28.42
C ILE A 183 -6.01 16.61 28.11
N ASP A 184 -5.77 16.36 26.84
CA ASP A 184 -4.76 15.44 26.35
C ASP A 184 -3.73 16.22 25.51
N ALA A 185 -2.45 16.01 25.77
CA ALA A 185 -1.36 16.51 24.96
C ALA A 185 -0.40 15.36 24.63
N ALA A 186 -0.01 15.24 23.38
CA ALA A 186 0.89 14.17 22.95
C ALA A 186 1.95 14.69 21.98
N ALA A 187 3.16 14.10 22.08
CA ALA A 187 4.21 14.20 21.12
C ALA A 187 4.56 12.80 20.61
N SER A 188 4.58 12.59 19.31
CA SER A 188 5.05 11.33 18.72
C SER A 188 6.21 11.58 17.77
N PHE A 189 7.19 10.70 17.82
CA PHE A 189 8.36 10.74 16.94
C PHE A 189 8.55 9.36 16.31
N ARG A 190 8.54 9.32 14.97
CA ARG A 190 8.81 8.14 14.17
C ARG A 190 10.05 8.40 13.33
N PHE A 191 10.97 7.44 13.32
CA PHE A 191 12.22 7.51 12.58
C PHE A 191 12.61 6.13 12.09
N GLY A 192 13.56 6.03 11.16
CA GLY A 192 14.12 4.76 10.77
C GLY A 192 14.24 4.58 9.26
N THR A 193 14.46 3.35 8.86
CA THR A 193 14.81 2.95 7.50
C THR A 193 13.72 2.09 6.86
N ASN A 194 13.49 2.30 5.57
CA ASN A 194 12.58 1.50 4.75
C ASN A 194 13.21 1.28 3.37
N GLY A 195 13.84 0.11 3.18
CA GLY A 195 14.53 -0.27 1.96
C GLY A 195 13.74 -1.30 1.14
N TYR A 196 13.84 -1.19 -0.18
CA TYR A 196 13.27 -2.14 -1.13
C TYR A 196 14.27 -2.46 -2.23
N SER A 197 14.77 -3.71 -2.27
CA SER A 197 15.78 -4.12 -3.23
C SER A 197 15.19 -4.49 -4.60
N ALA A 198 16.00 -4.35 -5.64
CA ALA A 198 15.69 -4.78 -7.00
C ALA A 198 16.97 -5.06 -7.78
N LEU A 199 16.90 -5.95 -8.77
CA LEU A 199 17.96 -6.07 -9.78
C LEU A 199 17.95 -4.84 -10.68
N THR A 200 19.12 -4.26 -10.89
CA THR A 200 19.38 -3.27 -11.93
C THR A 200 20.56 -3.72 -12.80
N TRP A 201 20.59 -3.29 -14.06
CA TRP A 201 21.63 -3.73 -14.99
C TRP A 201 21.89 -2.69 -16.06
N LYS A 202 23.08 -2.79 -16.66
CA LYS A 202 23.56 -1.98 -17.77
C LYS A 202 24.37 -2.86 -18.74
N GLY A 203 24.13 -2.70 -20.03
CA GLY A 203 24.86 -3.45 -21.06
C GLY A 203 24.61 -4.95 -21.12
N GLY A 204 23.72 -5.49 -20.26
CA GLY A 204 23.36 -6.89 -20.19
C GLY A 204 21.92 -7.19 -20.59
N ALA A 205 21.59 -8.46 -20.81
CA ALA A 205 20.22 -8.91 -21.06
C ALA A 205 19.35 -8.78 -19.79
N ASP A 206 18.04 -8.59 -19.97
CA ASP A 206 17.10 -8.58 -18.84
C ASP A 206 17.19 -9.90 -18.04
N PRO A 207 17.54 -9.88 -16.76
CA PRO A 207 17.76 -11.08 -15.95
C PRO A 207 16.48 -11.75 -15.46
N ARG A 208 15.31 -11.15 -15.69
CA ARG A 208 14.04 -11.69 -15.23
C ARG A 208 13.60 -12.86 -16.11
N PRO A 209 13.26 -14.01 -15.53
CA PRO A 209 12.83 -15.16 -16.32
C PRO A 209 11.58 -14.86 -17.15
N ASP A 210 10.59 -14.15 -16.56
CA ASP A 210 9.30 -13.80 -17.19
C ASP A 210 9.36 -12.53 -18.07
N TYR A 211 10.56 -12.07 -18.45
CA TYR A 211 10.67 -11.01 -19.44
C TYR A 211 10.03 -11.49 -20.76
N TYR A 212 9.18 -10.66 -21.36
CA TYR A 212 8.34 -11.08 -22.49
C TYR A 212 9.10 -11.71 -23.66
N ARG A 213 10.38 -11.31 -23.92
CA ARG A 213 11.23 -11.92 -24.95
C ARG A 213 11.73 -13.32 -24.62
N ASN A 214 11.53 -13.78 -23.37
CA ASN A 214 11.86 -15.12 -22.93
C ASN A 214 10.64 -16.07 -22.96
N LEU A 215 9.50 -15.59 -23.48
CA LEU A 215 8.24 -16.34 -23.50
C LEU A 215 7.91 -16.86 -24.91
N PRO A 216 7.23 -17.99 -25.04
CA PRO A 216 6.83 -18.56 -26.33
C PRO A 216 6.02 -17.59 -27.19
N SER A 217 5.14 -16.78 -26.61
CA SER A 217 4.32 -15.78 -27.31
C SER A 217 5.16 -14.79 -28.12
N TYR A 218 6.33 -14.39 -27.63
CA TYR A 218 7.24 -13.51 -28.35
C TYR A 218 7.75 -14.16 -29.66
N TYR A 219 8.17 -15.41 -29.59
CA TYR A 219 8.66 -16.15 -30.76
C TYR A 219 7.54 -16.43 -31.76
N MET A 220 6.31 -16.72 -31.27
CA MET A 220 5.13 -16.90 -32.12
C MET A 220 4.80 -15.61 -32.87
N ALA A 221 4.81 -14.47 -32.21
CA ALA A 221 4.57 -13.16 -32.84
C ALA A 221 5.61 -12.81 -33.91
N ASN A 222 6.83 -13.34 -33.78
CA ASN A 222 7.92 -13.18 -34.77
C ASN A 222 8.01 -14.35 -35.77
N ASN A 223 6.97 -15.18 -35.94
CA ASN A 223 6.91 -16.33 -36.86
C ASN A 223 8.00 -17.39 -36.60
N GLN A 224 8.55 -17.47 -35.39
CA GLN A 224 9.61 -18.41 -35.01
C GLN A 224 9.01 -19.62 -34.26
N PHE A 225 8.13 -20.38 -34.91
CA PHE A 225 7.32 -21.43 -34.28
C PHE A 225 8.17 -22.56 -33.65
N SER A 226 9.30 -22.93 -34.24
CA SER A 226 10.20 -23.94 -33.69
C SER A 226 10.82 -23.47 -32.36
N ASN A 227 11.28 -22.22 -32.34
CA ASN A 227 11.82 -21.61 -31.10
C ASN A 227 10.72 -21.48 -30.02
N ALA A 228 9.52 -21.07 -30.41
CA ALA A 228 8.38 -21.00 -29.50
C ALA A 228 8.09 -22.36 -28.83
N ALA A 229 8.08 -23.44 -29.60
CA ALA A 229 7.84 -24.79 -29.08
C ALA A 229 8.97 -25.23 -28.13
N GLN A 230 10.24 -24.97 -28.49
CA GLN A 230 11.39 -25.30 -27.65
C GLN A 230 11.37 -24.53 -26.33
N ILE A 231 11.11 -23.23 -26.38
CA ILE A 231 11.02 -22.39 -25.17
C ILE A 231 9.86 -22.83 -24.29
N ALA A 232 8.69 -23.16 -24.87
CA ALA A 232 7.55 -23.68 -24.13
C ALA A 232 7.89 -24.99 -23.40
N GLU A 233 8.65 -25.90 -24.06
CA GLU A 233 9.10 -27.15 -23.44
C GLU A 233 10.10 -26.89 -22.30
N LEU A 234 11.06 -25.96 -22.48
CA LEU A 234 11.99 -25.58 -21.43
C LEU A 234 11.25 -24.99 -20.22
N TRP A 235 10.24 -24.14 -20.44
CA TRP A 235 9.41 -23.61 -19.35
C TRP A 235 8.65 -24.71 -18.61
N ARG A 236 8.20 -25.77 -19.26
CA ARG A 236 7.48 -26.88 -18.62
C ARG A 236 8.39 -27.83 -17.87
N THR A 237 9.55 -28.13 -18.41
CA THR A 237 10.41 -29.21 -17.93
C THR A 237 11.63 -28.77 -17.13
N SER A 238 12.20 -27.59 -17.43
CA SER A 238 13.41 -27.09 -16.77
C SER A 238 13.04 -26.10 -15.65
N TYR A 239 13.35 -26.49 -14.44
CA TYR A 239 13.16 -25.61 -13.28
C TYR A 239 14.07 -24.37 -13.33
N ASP A 240 15.28 -24.49 -13.90
CA ASP A 240 16.25 -23.41 -14.02
C ASP A 240 15.77 -22.29 -14.98
N THR A 241 14.95 -22.63 -15.97
CA THR A 241 14.36 -21.63 -16.88
C THR A 241 13.40 -20.68 -16.13
N ARG A 242 12.82 -21.11 -15.01
CA ARG A 242 11.78 -20.40 -14.25
C ARG A 242 12.32 -19.49 -13.16
N GLN A 243 13.63 -19.42 -12.97
CA GLN A 243 14.26 -18.72 -11.86
C GLN A 243 15.39 -17.80 -12.33
N ILE A 244 15.76 -16.83 -11.46
CA ILE A 244 16.93 -15.99 -11.71
C ILE A 244 18.17 -16.86 -11.68
N ASN A 245 18.97 -16.81 -12.73
CA ASN A 245 20.26 -17.49 -12.82
C ASN A 245 21.36 -16.61 -12.19
N TRP A 246 21.54 -16.72 -10.89
CA TRP A 246 22.52 -15.93 -10.13
C TRP A 246 23.95 -16.17 -10.62
N ASP A 247 24.33 -17.40 -10.91
CA ASP A 247 25.68 -17.75 -11.35
C ASP A 247 26.04 -17.04 -12.64
N ARG A 248 25.10 -16.93 -13.59
CA ARG A 248 25.27 -16.17 -14.82
C ARG A 248 25.50 -14.68 -14.55
N LEU A 249 24.82 -14.09 -13.57
CA LEU A 249 24.98 -12.67 -13.24
C LEU A 249 26.37 -12.41 -12.65
N TYR A 250 26.81 -13.26 -11.72
CA TYR A 250 28.18 -13.22 -11.16
C TYR A 250 29.25 -13.43 -12.23
N ASP A 251 29.11 -14.44 -13.09
CA ASP A 251 30.01 -14.72 -14.19
C ASP A 251 30.16 -13.54 -15.15
N THR A 252 29.01 -12.88 -15.46
CA THR A 252 29.01 -11.71 -16.35
C THR A 252 29.78 -10.55 -15.73
N ASN A 253 29.64 -10.29 -14.44
CA ASN A 253 30.37 -9.23 -13.75
C ASN A 253 31.84 -9.56 -13.62
N TYR A 254 32.20 -10.81 -13.26
CA TYR A 254 33.57 -11.27 -13.13
C TYR A 254 34.37 -11.24 -14.46
N ARG A 255 33.68 -11.46 -15.59
CA ARG A 255 34.28 -11.34 -16.95
C ARG A 255 34.08 -9.95 -17.54
N GLY A 256 33.54 -9.03 -16.77
CA GLY A 256 33.27 -7.64 -17.21
C GLY A 256 34.53 -6.86 -17.51
N GLU A 257 34.36 -5.68 -18.03
CA GLU A 257 35.42 -4.76 -18.37
C GLU A 257 36.29 -4.46 -17.15
N ILE A 258 37.60 -4.67 -17.30
CA ILE A 258 38.60 -4.23 -16.32
C ILE A 258 39.04 -2.84 -16.75
N ASP A 259 38.61 -1.83 -15.99
CA ASP A 259 39.08 -0.46 -16.18
C ASP A 259 40.36 -0.27 -15.37
N GLU A 260 41.47 -0.06 -16.04
CA GLU A 260 42.77 0.25 -15.40
C GLU A 260 43.01 1.76 -15.31
N GLY A 261 42.12 2.60 -15.84
CA GLY A 261 42.34 4.03 -16.05
C GLY A 261 41.48 4.94 -15.19
N THR A 262 40.28 5.26 -15.65
CA THR A 262 39.45 6.36 -15.12
C THR A 262 38.89 6.08 -13.73
N TYR A 263 38.47 4.83 -13.47
CA TYR A 263 37.79 4.44 -12.23
C TYR A 263 38.65 3.60 -11.29
N GLY A 264 39.92 3.36 -11.65
CA GLY A 264 40.85 2.49 -10.92
C GLY A 264 40.65 1.02 -11.22
N ALA A 265 41.57 0.19 -10.70
CA ALA A 265 41.56 -1.25 -10.97
C ALA A 265 40.31 -1.95 -10.42
N GLY A 266 39.80 -2.92 -11.17
CA GLY A 266 38.69 -3.78 -10.76
C GLY A 266 37.68 -4.05 -11.86
N HIS A 267 36.77 -4.99 -11.60
CA HIS A 267 35.68 -5.36 -12.52
C HIS A 267 34.46 -4.46 -12.31
N ARG A 268 34.08 -3.73 -13.35
CA ARG A 268 32.84 -2.96 -13.36
C ARG A 268 31.63 -3.89 -13.42
N SER A 269 30.70 -3.77 -12.48
CA SER A 269 29.47 -4.55 -12.48
C SER A 269 28.54 -4.16 -13.63
N ASN A 270 28.03 -5.15 -14.35
CA ASN A 270 26.95 -5.01 -15.34
C ASN A 270 25.58 -5.28 -14.71
N TYR A 271 25.53 -6.09 -13.66
CA TYR A 271 24.36 -6.41 -12.84
C TYR A 271 24.67 -6.12 -11.38
N MET A 272 23.71 -5.55 -10.68
CA MET A 272 23.80 -5.38 -9.23
C MET A 272 22.39 -5.42 -8.60
N ILE A 273 22.35 -5.57 -7.28
CA ILE A 273 21.14 -5.32 -6.50
C ILE A 273 21.25 -3.92 -5.93
N GLU A 274 20.31 -3.06 -6.32
CA GLU A 274 20.05 -1.76 -5.71
C GLU A 274 19.10 -1.90 -4.53
N GLU A 275 19.12 -0.97 -3.59
CA GLU A 275 18.12 -0.86 -2.52
C GLU A 275 17.62 0.59 -2.44
N ARG A 276 16.37 0.78 -2.82
CA ARG A 276 15.69 2.07 -2.81
C ARG A 276 15.18 2.35 -1.41
N HIS A 277 15.63 3.43 -0.83
CA HIS A 277 15.32 3.85 0.52
C HIS A 277 14.26 4.96 0.56
N THR A 278 13.46 4.90 1.64
CA THR A 278 12.49 5.93 2.03
C THR A 278 12.59 6.07 3.54
N ASP A 279 13.60 6.81 4.00
CA ASP A 279 13.95 6.92 5.41
C ASP A 279 13.35 8.20 5.99
N GLN A 280 12.50 8.06 7.02
CA GLN A 280 11.74 9.20 7.50
C GLN A 280 12.08 9.64 8.92
N LEU A 281 11.92 10.95 9.14
CA LEU A 281 11.79 11.59 10.44
C LEU A 281 10.42 12.27 10.49
N ASP A 282 9.54 11.86 11.42
CA ASP A 282 8.17 12.36 11.50
C ASP A 282 7.83 12.70 12.97
N LEU A 283 7.73 13.99 13.25
CA LEU A 283 7.33 14.52 14.55
C LEU A 283 5.90 15.03 14.46
N ASN A 284 5.04 14.57 15.37
CA ASN A 284 3.68 15.07 15.51
C ASN A 284 3.48 15.59 16.94
N LEU A 285 2.93 16.79 17.05
CA LEU A 285 2.51 17.41 18.29
C LEU A 285 1.02 17.63 18.23
N THR A 286 0.30 17.13 19.25
CA THR A 286 -1.15 17.27 19.35
C THR A 286 -1.53 17.74 20.74
N ALA A 287 -2.55 18.58 20.83
CA ALA A 287 -3.19 18.92 22.08
C ALA A 287 -4.69 19.07 21.86
N GLN A 288 -5.49 18.56 22.79
CA GLN A 288 -6.94 18.69 22.74
C GLN A 288 -7.55 18.91 24.11
N ILE A 289 -8.68 19.56 24.13
CA ILE A 289 -9.55 19.73 25.29
C ILE A 289 -10.93 19.17 24.97
N ALA A 290 -11.47 18.36 25.89
CA ALA A 290 -12.85 17.90 25.86
C ALA A 290 -13.59 18.45 27.09
N ARG A 291 -14.70 19.15 26.88
CA ARG A 291 -15.53 19.73 27.94
C ARG A 291 -16.96 19.23 27.82
N THR A 292 -17.46 18.56 28.85
CA THR A 292 -18.86 18.17 28.98
C THR A 292 -19.62 19.24 29.77
N PHE A 293 -20.70 19.79 29.20
CA PHE A 293 -21.52 20.82 29.83
C PHE A 293 -22.61 20.19 30.77
N ARG A 294 -23.37 21.03 31.44
CA ARG A 294 -24.41 20.59 32.39
C ARG A 294 -25.58 19.87 31.74
N ASP A 295 -25.87 20.17 30.52
CA ASP A 295 -26.87 19.55 29.65
C ASP A 295 -26.38 18.26 28.95
N ASN A 296 -25.22 17.75 29.34
CA ASN A 296 -24.51 16.61 28.74
C ASN A 296 -24.04 16.83 27.32
N SER A 297 -24.15 18.03 26.75
CA SER A 297 -23.47 18.34 25.52
C SER A 297 -21.96 18.38 25.73
N ARG A 298 -21.18 18.15 24.66
CA ARG A 298 -19.73 18.02 24.76
C ARG A 298 -19.03 18.77 23.62
N LEU A 299 -18.13 19.66 23.99
CA LEU A 299 -17.21 20.32 23.04
C LEU A 299 -15.85 19.62 23.11
N VAL A 300 -15.32 19.27 21.95
CA VAL A 300 -13.94 18.80 21.81
C VAL A 300 -13.25 19.71 20.80
N ALA A 301 -12.10 20.25 21.17
CA ALA A 301 -11.29 21.07 20.26
C ALA A 301 -9.82 20.71 20.40
N GLY A 302 -9.09 20.79 19.32
CA GLY A 302 -7.68 20.41 19.30
C GLY A 302 -6.86 21.06 18.20
N ILE A 303 -5.57 20.93 18.36
CA ILE A 303 -4.56 21.36 17.39
C ILE A 303 -3.63 20.20 17.06
N LEU A 304 -3.10 20.21 15.84
CA LEU A 304 -2.06 19.29 15.39
C LEU A 304 -1.00 20.09 14.64
N TYR A 305 0.26 19.82 14.95
CA TYR A 305 1.39 20.24 14.12
C TYR A 305 2.22 19.00 13.76
N ARG A 306 2.53 18.86 12.47
CA ARG A 306 3.37 17.79 11.93
C ARG A 306 4.58 18.39 11.22
N TRP A 307 5.74 17.88 11.57
CA TRP A 307 7.00 18.09 10.88
C TRP A 307 7.47 16.75 10.33
N ASN A 308 7.53 16.61 9.01
CA ASN A 308 8.03 15.42 8.36
C ASN A 308 9.18 15.80 7.42
N ARG A 309 10.23 15.00 7.44
CA ARG A 309 11.33 15.02 6.48
C ARG A 309 11.66 13.58 6.13
N THR A 310 11.52 13.24 4.86
CA THR A 310 11.77 11.89 4.35
C THR A 310 12.87 11.94 3.31
N GLU A 311 13.92 11.17 3.50
CA GLU A 311 15.02 11.00 2.54
C GLU A 311 14.69 9.87 1.58
N TYR A 312 14.75 10.16 0.29
CA TYR A 312 14.62 9.21 -0.81
C TYR A 312 15.96 9.09 -1.51
N TYR A 313 16.56 7.91 -1.50
CA TYR A 313 17.83 7.65 -2.16
C TYR A 313 17.92 6.22 -2.65
N ASP A 314 18.83 5.97 -3.57
CA ASP A 314 19.22 4.62 -4.00
C ASP A 314 20.58 4.25 -3.43
N LYS A 315 20.79 2.98 -3.14
CA LYS A 315 21.97 2.45 -2.50
C LYS A 315 22.43 1.17 -3.19
N VAL A 316 23.73 1.01 -3.39
CA VAL A 316 24.33 -0.26 -3.82
C VAL A 316 24.20 -1.26 -2.71
N LYS A 317 23.42 -2.33 -2.91
CA LYS A 317 23.24 -3.40 -1.91
C LYS A 317 24.17 -4.57 -2.12
N ASP A 318 24.41 -4.98 -3.37
CA ASP A 318 25.26 -6.11 -3.73
C ASP A 318 25.73 -5.97 -5.19
N LEU A 319 27.01 -5.96 -5.40
CA LEU A 319 27.65 -5.80 -6.71
C LEU A 319 27.69 -7.10 -7.54
N LEU A 320 27.17 -8.22 -6.99
CA LEU A 320 27.10 -9.53 -7.64
C LEU A 320 28.44 -9.98 -8.23
N GLY A 321 29.52 -9.84 -7.43
CA GLY A 321 30.88 -10.29 -7.78
C GLY A 321 31.71 -9.32 -8.60
N GLY A 322 31.20 -8.13 -8.93
CA GLY A 322 32.01 -7.01 -9.43
C GLY A 322 32.64 -6.24 -8.28
N ASP A 323 33.58 -5.36 -8.60
CA ASP A 323 34.30 -4.55 -7.60
C ASP A 323 33.63 -3.18 -7.40
N TYR A 324 32.95 -2.65 -8.41
CA TYR A 324 32.32 -1.34 -8.36
C TYR A 324 31.20 -1.17 -9.40
N TRP A 325 30.37 -0.15 -9.19
CA TRP A 325 29.44 0.40 -10.16
C TRP A 325 29.81 1.85 -10.49
N VAL A 326 29.52 2.32 -11.71
CA VAL A 326 29.73 3.71 -12.11
C VAL A 326 28.42 4.46 -12.03
N ASP A 327 28.39 5.54 -11.25
CA ASP A 327 27.20 6.35 -10.95
C ASP A 327 26.88 7.34 -12.10
N ILE A 328 26.35 6.81 -13.18
CA ILE A 328 25.84 7.57 -14.32
C ILE A 328 24.41 7.16 -14.65
N ASP A 329 23.67 8.06 -15.27
CA ASP A 329 22.36 7.73 -15.83
C ASP A 329 22.53 6.87 -17.09
N LYS A 330 22.16 5.60 -17.00
CA LYS A 330 22.32 4.61 -18.07
C LYS A 330 21.51 4.92 -19.35
N PHE A 331 20.44 5.70 -19.23
CA PHE A 331 19.64 6.14 -20.37
C PHE A 331 20.26 7.38 -21.01
N ALA A 332 20.66 8.34 -20.19
CA ALA A 332 21.39 9.52 -20.65
C ALA A 332 22.74 9.13 -21.32
N GLU A 333 23.45 8.13 -20.78
CA GLU A 333 24.68 7.61 -21.38
C GLU A 333 24.45 7.05 -22.80
N ARG A 334 23.30 6.47 -23.07
CA ARG A 334 22.93 6.00 -24.42
C ARG A 334 22.50 7.15 -25.33
N ASP A 335 21.78 8.12 -24.82
CA ASP A 335 21.04 9.10 -25.59
C ASP A 335 21.83 10.41 -25.82
N PHE A 336 22.81 10.72 -24.97
CA PHE A 336 23.62 11.94 -25.03
C PHE A 336 25.10 11.65 -25.33
N VAL A 337 25.73 12.52 -26.10
CA VAL A 337 27.16 12.42 -26.43
C VAL A 337 28.02 13.11 -25.35
N GLY A 338 27.51 14.18 -24.73
CA GLY A 338 28.22 14.93 -23.69
C GLY A 338 28.39 14.13 -22.41
N GLU A 339 29.52 14.30 -21.73
CA GLU A 339 29.78 13.58 -20.48
C GLU A 339 29.00 14.18 -19.30
N GLU A 340 28.69 15.48 -19.36
CA GLU A 340 27.96 16.19 -18.30
C GLU A 340 26.51 15.70 -18.20
N GLU A 341 25.82 15.52 -19.33
CA GLU A 341 24.43 15.06 -19.36
C GLU A 341 24.24 13.67 -18.78
N LYS A 342 25.29 12.84 -18.78
CA LYS A 342 25.25 11.48 -18.26
C LYS A 342 25.35 11.41 -16.74
N GLN A 343 25.82 12.47 -16.08
CA GLN A 343 26.14 12.46 -14.66
C GLN A 343 24.90 12.42 -13.78
N ASN A 344 24.89 11.56 -12.78
CA ASN A 344 23.92 11.61 -11.70
C ASN A 344 24.22 12.73 -10.69
N ASP A 345 25.50 13.11 -10.55
CA ASP A 345 25.95 14.25 -9.76
C ASP A 345 27.05 15.04 -10.46
N LEU A 346 26.70 16.20 -11.03
CA LEU A 346 27.61 17.13 -11.67
C LEU A 346 28.59 17.79 -10.69
N HIS A 347 28.25 17.96 -9.41
CA HIS A 347 29.18 18.53 -8.43
C HIS A 347 30.40 17.61 -8.29
N TYR A 348 30.15 16.32 -8.14
CA TYR A 348 31.25 15.34 -8.08
C TYR A 348 32.08 15.33 -9.38
N TYR A 349 31.41 15.37 -10.53
CA TYR A 349 32.08 15.37 -11.84
C TYR A 349 32.96 16.60 -12.04
N TYR A 350 32.51 17.80 -11.67
CA TYR A 350 33.31 19.02 -11.80
C TYR A 350 34.52 19.03 -10.83
N GLU A 351 34.41 18.39 -9.68
CA GLU A 351 35.50 18.29 -8.72
C GLU A 351 36.56 17.27 -9.12
N HIS A 352 36.16 16.12 -9.74
CA HIS A 352 37.04 14.98 -9.95
C HIS A 352 37.34 14.70 -11.45
N GLY A 353 36.62 15.28 -12.39
CA GLY A 353 36.77 15.09 -13.83
C GLY A 353 36.24 13.77 -14.39
N HIS A 354 35.56 12.96 -13.57
CA HIS A 354 34.97 11.69 -13.95
C HIS A 354 33.73 11.39 -13.10
N ALA A 355 32.88 10.43 -13.56
CA ALA A 355 31.73 9.95 -12.78
C ALA A 355 32.18 9.23 -11.50
N ARG A 356 31.30 9.21 -10.51
CA ARG A 356 31.58 8.58 -9.23
C ARG A 356 31.65 7.06 -9.35
N ARG A 357 32.73 6.47 -8.84
CA ARG A 357 32.83 5.06 -8.52
C ARG A 357 32.12 4.81 -7.20
N VAL A 358 31.19 3.85 -7.17
CA VAL A 358 30.44 3.49 -5.98
C VAL A 358 30.59 2.00 -5.69
N GLU A 359 30.64 1.68 -4.40
CA GLU A 359 30.82 0.34 -3.84
C GLU A 359 29.61 -0.05 -2.98
N GLU A 360 29.60 -1.26 -2.43
CA GLU A 360 28.49 -1.71 -1.57
C GLU A 360 28.33 -0.79 -0.37
N GLY A 361 27.11 -0.33 -0.18
CA GLY A 361 26.75 0.62 0.88
C GLY A 361 26.66 2.07 0.45
N ASP A 362 27.24 2.45 -0.69
CA ASP A 362 27.22 3.82 -1.19
C ASP A 362 25.86 4.19 -1.78
N LYS A 363 25.48 5.45 -1.60
CA LYS A 363 24.34 6.05 -2.32
C LYS A 363 24.74 6.33 -3.76
N PHE A 364 23.79 6.13 -4.68
CA PHE A 364 23.97 6.43 -6.10
C PHE A 364 22.66 6.83 -6.75
N GLY A 365 22.71 7.21 -8.02
CA GLY A 365 21.53 7.45 -8.85
C GLY A 365 20.79 8.72 -8.44
N TYR A 366 20.14 8.75 -7.29
CA TYR A 366 19.41 9.92 -6.78
C TYR A 366 19.47 10.00 -5.25
N ASP A 367 19.41 11.22 -4.74
CA ASP A 367 19.24 11.54 -3.32
C ASP A 367 18.46 12.86 -3.19
N TYR A 368 17.34 12.84 -2.46
CA TYR A 368 16.55 14.04 -2.19
C TYR A 368 15.71 13.89 -0.92
N TYR A 369 15.36 15.01 -0.31
CA TYR A 369 14.42 15.07 0.78
C TYR A 369 13.05 15.54 0.30
N ALA A 370 12.00 14.86 0.80
CA ALA A 370 10.64 15.35 0.82
C ALA A 370 10.38 16.01 2.17
N ASN A 371 10.03 17.28 2.16
CA ASN A 371 9.72 18.06 3.36
C ASN A 371 8.23 18.37 3.38
N ILE A 372 7.57 18.06 4.51
CA ILE A 372 6.15 18.36 4.71
C ILE A 372 5.97 19.03 6.08
N ARG A 373 5.25 20.14 6.09
CA ARG A 373 4.81 20.83 7.31
C ARG A 373 3.28 20.89 7.26
N GLN A 374 2.65 20.52 8.35
CA GLN A 374 1.19 20.57 8.45
C GLN A 374 0.78 21.16 9.80
N ALA A 375 -0.13 22.10 9.76
CA ALA A 375 -0.79 22.63 10.96
C ALA A 375 -2.30 22.49 10.78
N LYS A 376 -3.01 22.04 11.83
CA LYS A 376 -4.46 21.87 11.83
C LYS A 376 -5.05 22.39 13.13
N LEU A 377 -6.23 23.01 13.03
CA LEU A 377 -7.11 23.34 14.12
C LEU A 377 -8.47 22.71 13.85
N TRP A 378 -9.03 22.02 14.84
CA TRP A 378 -10.33 21.38 14.69
C TRP A 378 -11.18 21.53 15.96
N ALA A 379 -12.50 21.49 15.79
CA ALA A 379 -13.45 21.44 16.89
C ALA A 379 -14.69 20.65 16.49
N MET A 380 -15.31 19.96 17.45
CA MET A 380 -16.60 19.33 17.26
C MET A 380 -17.47 19.51 18.49
N TYR A 381 -18.77 19.62 18.28
CA TYR A 381 -19.77 19.76 19.30
C TYR A 381 -20.78 18.63 19.21
N ASN A 382 -20.90 17.86 20.30
CA ASN A 382 -21.86 16.78 20.43
C ASN A 382 -23.02 17.28 21.31
N PHE A 383 -24.24 17.04 20.86
CA PHE A 383 -25.46 17.45 21.56
C PHE A 383 -26.53 16.36 21.51
N ASN A 384 -27.45 16.40 22.50
CA ASN A 384 -28.67 15.61 22.50
C ASN A 384 -29.86 16.55 22.71
N ILE A 385 -30.80 16.54 21.78
CA ILE A 385 -32.01 17.36 21.84
C ILE A 385 -33.22 16.47 21.54
N ALA A 386 -34.08 16.21 22.53
CA ALA A 386 -35.31 15.45 22.35
C ALA A 386 -35.14 14.09 21.62
N GLY A 387 -34.09 13.36 21.97
CA GLY A 387 -33.77 12.03 21.36
C GLY A 387 -33.02 12.07 20.05
N LEU A 388 -32.68 13.25 19.55
CA LEU A 388 -31.75 13.45 18.46
C LEU A 388 -30.34 13.65 19.04
N ASP A 389 -29.47 12.69 18.80
CA ASP A 389 -28.03 12.82 19.04
C ASP A 389 -27.40 13.47 17.80
N GLY A 390 -26.63 14.52 17.98
CA GLY A 390 -25.98 15.24 16.91
C GLY A 390 -24.51 15.51 17.17
N THR A 391 -23.70 15.51 16.12
CA THR A 391 -22.31 15.98 16.11
C THR A 391 -22.10 16.90 14.93
N ILE A 392 -21.59 18.10 15.19
CA ILE A 392 -21.12 19.04 14.16
C ILE A 392 -19.64 19.25 14.40
N GLY A 393 -18.81 19.05 13.39
CA GLY A 393 -17.38 19.23 13.47
C GLY A 393 -16.81 20.00 12.28
N GLY A 394 -15.75 20.77 12.55
CA GLY A 394 -14.99 21.50 11.55
C GLY A 394 -13.49 21.43 11.80
N GLU A 395 -12.70 21.40 10.74
CA GLU A 395 -11.25 21.44 10.75
C GLU A 395 -10.78 22.40 9.67
N VAL A 396 -9.75 23.18 9.98
CA VAL A 396 -9.01 23.98 9.00
C VAL A 396 -7.51 23.72 9.20
N GLY A 397 -6.77 23.77 8.11
CA GLY A 397 -5.34 23.51 8.16
C GLY A 397 -4.57 24.06 6.98
N GLN A 398 -3.27 24.04 7.12
CA GLN A 398 -2.29 24.39 6.09
C GLN A 398 -1.30 23.25 5.93
N VAL A 399 -1.00 22.90 4.68
CA VAL A 399 0.05 21.95 4.32
C VAL A 399 1.01 22.65 3.39
N THR A 400 2.28 22.69 3.78
CA THR A 400 3.39 23.16 2.95
C THR A 400 4.33 22.01 2.64
N MET A 401 4.69 21.80 1.37
CA MET A 401 5.62 20.76 0.97
C MET A 401 6.60 21.24 -0.10
N TRP A 402 7.81 20.70 -0.07
CA TRP A 402 8.84 20.98 -1.07
C TRP A 402 9.83 19.83 -1.17
N ARG A 403 10.46 19.72 -2.34
CA ARG A 403 11.58 18.81 -2.59
C ARG A 403 12.90 19.54 -2.32
N ASP A 404 13.89 18.86 -1.73
CA ASP A 404 15.27 19.35 -1.57
C ASP A 404 16.21 18.30 -2.22
N GLY A 405 16.67 18.58 -3.43
CA GLY A 405 17.57 17.72 -4.22
C GLY A 405 19.00 17.80 -3.72
N ARG A 406 19.65 16.65 -3.52
CA ARG A 406 21.02 16.55 -3.03
C ARG A 406 22.05 16.39 -4.14
N TYR A 407 21.61 15.90 -5.31
CA TYR A 407 22.45 15.73 -6.49
C TYR A 407 22.07 16.72 -7.58
N MET A 408 23.08 17.28 -8.25
CA MET A 408 22.88 18.08 -9.46
C MET A 408 22.93 17.18 -10.69
N LYS A 409 21.77 16.84 -11.23
CA LYS A 409 21.64 15.96 -12.38
C LYS A 409 22.16 16.61 -13.67
N GLY A 410 22.95 15.88 -14.44
CA GLY A 410 23.44 16.32 -15.75
C GLY A 410 22.35 16.63 -16.74
N THR A 411 21.25 15.86 -16.71
CA THR A 411 20.07 16.12 -17.56
C THR A 411 19.26 17.34 -17.12
N TYR A 412 19.38 17.79 -15.86
CA TYR A 412 18.62 18.93 -15.28
C TYR A 412 19.49 19.78 -14.36
N PRO A 413 20.61 20.38 -14.85
CA PRO A 413 21.59 21.04 -13.99
C PRO A 413 21.03 22.26 -13.24
N SER A 414 20.05 22.95 -13.82
CA SER A 414 19.43 24.16 -13.21
C SER A 414 18.17 23.85 -12.38
N ASN A 415 17.66 22.62 -12.37
CA ASN A 415 16.35 22.27 -11.78
C ASN A 415 16.35 20.95 -11.01
N SER A 416 17.48 20.51 -10.47
CA SER A 416 17.59 19.24 -9.75
C SER A 416 18.16 19.36 -8.34
N PHE A 417 19.08 20.32 -8.13
CA PHE A 417 19.76 20.54 -6.87
C PHE A 417 19.07 21.61 -6.02
N GLY A 418 19.06 21.42 -4.69
CA GLY A 418 18.48 22.35 -3.73
C GLY A 418 16.95 22.28 -3.67
N ASN A 419 16.37 23.31 -3.04
CA ASN A 419 14.94 23.38 -2.80
C ASN A 419 14.15 23.68 -4.07
N SER A 420 13.08 22.94 -4.25
CA SER A 420 12.02 23.29 -5.20
C SER A 420 11.23 24.51 -4.71
N GLU A 421 10.34 25.01 -5.54
CA GLU A 421 9.21 25.83 -5.10
C GLU A 421 8.44 25.14 -3.97
N ALA A 422 8.02 25.92 -2.97
CA ALA A 422 7.17 25.43 -1.90
C ALA A 422 5.70 25.41 -2.37
N LEU A 423 5.06 24.27 -2.20
CA LEU A 423 3.65 24.07 -2.54
C LEU A 423 2.81 24.23 -1.27
N ASP A 424 1.94 25.23 -1.26
CA ASP A 424 1.09 25.58 -0.15
C ASP A 424 -0.37 25.28 -0.42
N TYR A 425 -1.00 24.49 0.47
CA TYR A 425 -2.39 24.08 0.36
C TYR A 425 -3.15 24.42 1.64
N PHE A 426 -4.23 25.18 1.48
CA PHE A 426 -5.24 25.26 2.51
C PHE A 426 -6.09 24.00 2.51
N THR A 427 -6.33 23.42 3.69
CA THR A 427 -7.16 22.24 3.87
C THR A 427 -8.32 22.54 4.81
N TYR A 428 -9.45 21.92 4.56
CA TYR A 428 -10.62 22.03 5.43
C TYR A 428 -11.39 20.71 5.49
N GLN A 429 -12.14 20.52 6.57
CA GLN A 429 -13.10 19.44 6.70
C GLN A 429 -14.30 19.91 7.50
N ALA A 430 -15.50 19.55 7.07
CA ALA A 430 -16.73 19.71 7.82
C ALA A 430 -17.46 18.37 7.90
N LYS A 431 -17.95 18.01 9.09
CA LYS A 431 -18.76 16.79 9.33
C LYS A 431 -20.04 17.13 10.08
N LEU A 432 -21.12 16.45 9.68
CA LEU A 432 -22.39 16.43 10.36
C LEU A 432 -22.79 14.97 10.57
N ASN A 433 -23.07 14.60 11.82
CA ASN A 433 -23.59 13.28 12.16
C ASN A 433 -24.87 13.47 12.99
N LEU A 434 -25.94 12.83 12.61
CA LEU A 434 -27.24 12.89 13.28
C LEU A 434 -27.74 11.46 13.50
N ALA A 435 -28.18 11.15 14.71
CA ALA A 435 -28.80 9.88 15.05
C ALA A 435 -30.09 10.12 15.84
N TYR A 436 -31.22 9.59 15.34
CA TYR A 436 -32.49 9.70 16.00
C TYR A 436 -33.02 8.33 16.39
N ARG A 437 -33.28 8.16 17.68
CA ARG A 437 -33.84 6.94 18.24
C ARG A 437 -35.34 7.15 18.51
N PHE A 438 -36.17 6.61 17.64
CA PHE A 438 -37.62 6.74 17.78
C PHE A 438 -38.28 5.62 18.60
N SER A 439 -37.53 4.56 18.92
CA SER A 439 -37.92 3.56 19.93
C SER A 439 -36.69 2.84 20.49
N ALA A 440 -36.89 2.00 21.50
CA ALA A 440 -35.80 1.17 22.06
C ALA A 440 -35.17 0.19 21.03
N ALA A 441 -35.96 -0.14 19.99
CA ALA A 441 -35.53 -1.10 18.97
C ALA A 441 -35.04 -0.45 17.66
N HIS A 442 -35.39 0.80 17.39
CA HIS A 442 -35.26 1.41 16.09
C HIS A 442 -34.54 2.76 16.14
N SER A 443 -33.52 2.96 15.31
CA SER A 443 -32.88 4.26 15.11
C SER A 443 -32.51 4.47 13.65
N VAL A 444 -32.38 5.72 13.27
CA VAL A 444 -31.85 6.17 11.99
C VAL A 444 -30.64 7.04 12.23
N GLU A 445 -29.69 6.96 11.32
CA GLU A 445 -28.48 7.78 11.33
C GLU A 445 -28.32 8.46 9.97
N PHE A 446 -27.82 9.68 9.98
CA PHE A 446 -27.42 10.41 8.79
C PHE A 446 -26.06 11.05 9.02
N ASN A 447 -25.14 10.88 8.07
CA ASN A 447 -23.81 11.44 8.13
C ASN A 447 -23.51 12.19 6.82
N ALA A 448 -22.80 13.31 6.93
CA ALA A 448 -22.34 14.09 5.80
C ALA A 448 -20.92 14.60 6.05
N VAL A 449 -20.15 14.70 4.97
CA VAL A 449 -18.76 15.23 4.98
C VAL A 449 -18.53 16.10 3.74
N ALA A 450 -17.77 17.16 3.93
CA ALA A 450 -17.11 17.90 2.86
C ALA A 450 -15.69 18.23 3.31
N LEU A 451 -14.69 17.92 2.47
CA LEU A 451 -13.30 18.16 2.80
C LEU A 451 -12.45 18.48 1.57
N GLN A 452 -11.32 19.12 1.82
CA GLN A 452 -10.25 19.35 0.86
C GLN A 452 -8.92 18.90 1.45
N ASN A 453 -8.19 18.06 0.71
CA ASN A 453 -6.86 17.56 1.07
C ASN A 453 -5.80 18.11 0.13
N ALA A 454 -4.58 18.31 0.64
CA ALA A 454 -3.42 18.51 -0.21
C ALA A 454 -3.11 17.23 -1.00
N PRO A 455 -2.57 17.35 -2.23
CA PRO A 455 -2.04 16.20 -2.96
C PRO A 455 -0.94 15.50 -2.17
N THR A 456 -0.67 14.24 -2.48
CA THR A 456 0.49 13.55 -1.90
C THR A 456 1.78 14.13 -2.46
N PHE A 457 2.86 14.11 -1.69
CA PHE A 457 4.18 14.56 -2.17
C PHE A 457 4.61 13.85 -3.46
N GLN A 458 4.36 12.54 -3.56
CA GLN A 458 4.74 11.74 -4.72
C GLN A 458 4.00 12.15 -6.00
N ASN A 459 2.75 12.61 -5.90
CA ASN A 459 1.98 13.09 -7.04
C ASN A 459 2.18 14.59 -7.30
N SER A 460 2.91 15.28 -6.42
CA SER A 460 3.17 16.71 -6.56
C SER A 460 4.34 17.05 -7.48
N PHE A 461 5.29 16.13 -7.63
CA PHE A 461 6.47 16.30 -8.49
C PHE A 461 6.49 15.19 -9.54
N ILE A 462 6.59 15.57 -10.82
CA ILE A 462 6.44 14.60 -11.92
C ILE A 462 7.56 13.57 -11.97
N SER A 463 8.77 13.95 -11.59
CA SER A 463 9.93 13.07 -11.50
C SER A 463 10.85 13.49 -10.33
N PRO A 464 10.46 13.24 -9.08
CA PRO A 464 11.22 13.72 -7.93
C PRO A 464 12.62 13.12 -7.79
N ARG A 465 12.92 12.02 -8.49
CA ARG A 465 14.27 11.43 -8.55
C ARG A 465 15.23 12.26 -9.38
N THR A 466 14.72 13.01 -10.36
CA THR A 466 15.56 13.71 -11.33
C THR A 466 15.46 15.22 -11.26
N ARG A 467 14.31 15.80 -10.86
CA ARG A 467 14.11 17.26 -10.93
C ARG A 467 13.03 17.80 -9.98
N ASN A 468 13.01 19.13 -9.85
CA ASN A 468 12.10 19.90 -9.01
C ASN A 468 10.76 20.26 -9.69
N GLU A 469 10.47 19.71 -10.85
CA GLU A 469 9.30 20.06 -11.66
C GLU A 469 8.00 19.59 -11.01
N VAL A 470 7.07 20.54 -10.81
CA VAL A 470 5.74 20.28 -10.28
C VAL A 470 4.86 19.62 -11.34
N THR A 471 4.03 18.70 -10.91
CA THR A 471 3.12 17.98 -11.82
C THR A 471 2.12 18.93 -12.47
N PRO A 472 2.04 18.98 -13.80
CA PRO A 472 1.09 19.81 -14.51
C PRO A 472 -0.36 19.50 -14.12
N GLY A 473 -1.17 20.55 -13.95
CA GLY A 473 -2.58 20.38 -13.59
C GLY A 473 -2.86 19.96 -12.14
N LEU A 474 -1.82 19.92 -11.28
CA LEU A 474 -1.94 19.56 -9.87
C LEU A 474 -2.93 20.46 -9.11
N LYS A 475 -3.89 19.84 -8.43
CA LYS A 475 -4.88 20.51 -7.59
C LYS A 475 -5.05 19.81 -6.26
N ALA A 476 -5.62 20.52 -5.28
CA ALA A 476 -6.10 19.93 -4.04
C ALA A 476 -7.31 19.04 -4.32
N GLU A 477 -7.29 17.82 -3.77
CA GLU A 477 -8.40 16.86 -3.85
C GLU A 477 -9.58 17.35 -3.02
N LYS A 478 -10.80 17.29 -3.58
CA LYS A 478 -12.04 17.63 -2.88
C LYS A 478 -12.94 16.41 -2.79
N ILE A 479 -13.45 16.18 -1.59
CA ILE A 479 -14.33 15.04 -1.32
C ILE A 479 -15.58 15.54 -0.64
N TRP A 480 -16.74 15.06 -1.08
CA TRP A 480 -17.97 15.17 -0.33
C TRP A 480 -18.73 13.86 -0.35
N GLY A 481 -19.45 13.58 0.72
CA GLY A 481 -20.19 12.34 0.83
C GLY A 481 -21.31 12.44 1.84
N VAL A 482 -22.29 11.59 1.65
CA VAL A 482 -23.43 11.40 2.57
C VAL A 482 -23.68 9.90 2.75
N ASP A 483 -24.10 9.50 3.92
CA ASP A 483 -24.65 8.19 4.20
C ASP A 483 -25.87 8.28 5.11
N ALA A 484 -26.78 7.33 4.96
CA ALA A 484 -27.95 7.18 5.82
C ALA A 484 -28.09 5.71 6.20
N SER A 485 -28.39 5.44 7.48
CA SER A 485 -28.51 4.09 8.01
C SER A 485 -29.76 3.93 8.85
N TYR A 486 -30.37 2.76 8.75
CA TYR A 486 -31.41 2.30 9.65
C TYR A 486 -30.87 1.14 10.50
N ASN A 487 -31.04 1.23 11.81
CA ASN A 487 -30.60 0.24 12.76
C ASN A 487 -31.78 -0.39 13.50
N LEU A 488 -31.80 -1.72 13.56
CA LEU A 488 -32.75 -2.53 14.32
C LEU A 488 -32.01 -3.28 15.43
N SER A 489 -32.54 -3.20 16.65
CA SER A 489 -32.10 -4.01 17.80
C SER A 489 -33.31 -4.53 18.56
N TYR A 490 -33.78 -5.72 18.23
CA TYR A 490 -35.00 -6.30 18.79
C TYR A 490 -34.83 -7.77 19.14
N ARG A 491 -35.07 -8.13 20.42
CA ARG A 491 -35.00 -9.52 20.93
C ARG A 491 -33.71 -10.24 20.60
N GLY A 492 -32.57 -9.53 20.63
CA GLY A 492 -31.25 -10.07 20.29
C GLY A 492 -30.93 -10.04 18.80
N ILE A 493 -31.90 -9.82 17.91
CA ILE A 493 -31.67 -9.56 16.51
C ILE A 493 -31.04 -8.15 16.37
N LYS A 494 -29.95 -8.06 15.65
CA LYS A 494 -29.33 -6.80 15.23
C LYS A 494 -29.27 -6.74 13.72
N ALA A 495 -29.75 -5.65 13.15
CA ALA A 495 -29.63 -5.44 11.71
C ALA A 495 -29.33 -3.96 11.42
N ARG A 496 -28.59 -3.71 10.36
CA ARG A 496 -28.29 -2.37 9.84
C ARG A 496 -28.42 -2.38 8.32
N LEU A 497 -29.14 -1.40 7.80
CA LEU A 497 -29.20 -1.10 6.35
C LEU A 497 -28.63 0.30 6.18
N SER A 498 -27.63 0.43 5.31
CA SER A 498 -26.97 1.71 5.00
C SER A 498 -26.98 1.97 3.50
N GLY A 499 -27.24 3.21 3.11
CA GLY A 499 -27.02 3.70 1.76
C GLY A 499 -25.99 4.84 1.80
N TYR A 500 -25.10 4.91 0.81
CA TYR A 500 -24.06 5.93 0.75
C TYR A 500 -23.86 6.47 -0.67
N TYR A 501 -23.38 7.71 -0.72
CA TYR A 501 -22.96 8.38 -1.94
C TYR A 501 -21.74 9.26 -1.64
N THR A 502 -20.64 9.08 -2.37
CA THR A 502 -19.38 9.83 -2.19
C THR A 502 -18.80 10.22 -3.55
N MET A 503 -18.38 11.46 -3.68
CA MET A 503 -17.66 12.00 -4.83
C MET A 503 -16.25 12.43 -4.42
N ILE A 504 -15.28 12.11 -5.26
CA ILE A 504 -13.89 12.55 -5.15
C ILE A 504 -13.57 13.31 -6.43
N HIS A 505 -13.02 14.51 -6.30
CA HIS A 505 -12.68 15.39 -7.42
C HIS A 505 -11.22 15.80 -7.41
N ASP A 506 -10.70 16.10 -8.61
CA ASP A 506 -9.38 16.68 -8.83
C ASP A 506 -8.21 15.80 -8.34
N GLN A 507 -8.35 14.45 -8.32
CA GLN A 507 -7.22 13.58 -8.00
C GLN A 507 -6.15 13.64 -9.10
N THR A 508 -4.90 13.51 -8.69
CA THR A 508 -3.74 13.39 -9.58
C THR A 508 -3.02 12.07 -9.30
N ASP A 509 -2.57 11.39 -10.36
CA ASP A 509 -1.79 10.16 -10.28
C ASP A 509 -0.62 10.18 -11.27
N ILE A 510 0.52 9.57 -10.90
CA ILE A 510 1.71 9.47 -11.73
C ILE A 510 2.11 8.01 -11.87
N ILE A 511 2.13 7.52 -13.11
CA ILE A 511 2.55 6.16 -13.44
C ILE A 511 3.88 6.23 -14.19
N SER A 512 4.94 5.71 -13.57
CA SER A 512 6.24 5.58 -14.24
C SER A 512 6.35 4.21 -14.89
N TYR A 513 6.71 4.16 -16.16
CA TYR A 513 6.87 2.92 -16.91
C TYR A 513 8.02 3.03 -17.91
N TYR A 514 8.50 1.88 -18.38
CA TYR A 514 9.49 1.82 -19.45
C TYR A 514 8.78 1.82 -20.80
N ASP A 515 9.02 2.84 -21.61
CA ASP A 515 8.49 2.97 -22.96
C ASP A 515 9.47 2.32 -23.95
N ASP A 516 9.05 1.23 -24.60
CA ASP A 516 9.88 0.50 -25.56
C ASP A 516 10.20 1.33 -26.82
N LEU A 517 9.36 2.31 -27.18
CA LEU A 517 9.57 3.19 -28.34
C LEU A 517 10.61 4.27 -28.05
N GLN A 518 10.52 4.87 -26.85
CA GLN A 518 11.49 5.86 -26.40
C GLN A 518 12.74 5.19 -25.82
N SER A 519 12.66 3.88 -25.56
CA SER A 519 13.69 3.08 -24.90
C SER A 519 14.16 3.68 -23.57
N THR A 520 13.28 4.39 -22.85
CA THR A 520 13.56 5.06 -21.58
C THR A 520 12.38 4.99 -20.65
N PHE A 521 12.58 5.38 -19.37
CA PHE A 521 11.47 5.59 -18.47
C PHE A 521 10.70 6.86 -18.84
N VAL A 522 9.38 6.75 -18.73
CA VAL A 522 8.41 7.81 -18.99
C VAL A 522 7.52 7.95 -17.78
N ASN A 523 7.25 9.19 -17.39
CA ASN A 523 6.27 9.52 -16.37
C ASN A 523 4.97 9.96 -17.05
N PHE A 524 3.90 9.24 -16.78
CA PHE A 524 2.56 9.51 -17.25
C PHE A 524 1.77 10.12 -16.10
N ALA A 525 1.63 11.44 -16.10
CA ALA A 525 0.93 12.18 -15.06
C ALA A 525 -0.49 12.48 -15.52
N ILE A 526 -1.46 12.06 -14.72
CA ILE A 526 -2.90 12.20 -14.97
C ILE A 526 -3.48 13.17 -13.95
N SER A 527 -4.17 14.22 -14.40
CA SER A 527 -4.78 15.24 -13.55
C SER A 527 -6.26 15.41 -13.85
N GLY A 528 -7.06 15.76 -12.82
CA GLY A 528 -8.50 15.91 -12.95
C GLY A 528 -9.24 14.57 -12.95
N ILE A 529 -8.77 13.60 -12.16
CA ILE A 529 -9.45 12.32 -11.97
C ILE A 529 -10.60 12.51 -10.98
N ASP A 530 -11.83 12.35 -11.46
CA ASP A 530 -13.03 12.33 -10.62
C ASP A 530 -13.54 10.91 -10.47
N LYS A 531 -14.02 10.56 -9.27
CA LYS A 531 -14.59 9.24 -8.95
C LYS A 531 -15.89 9.38 -8.19
N LYS A 532 -16.81 8.46 -8.45
CA LYS A 532 -18.12 8.38 -7.83
C LYS A 532 -18.35 7.01 -7.23
N PHE A 533 -18.77 6.99 -5.98
CA PHE A 533 -19.01 5.78 -5.19
C PHE A 533 -20.42 5.85 -4.61
N PHE A 534 -21.26 4.89 -4.89
CA PHE A 534 -22.56 4.75 -4.25
C PHE A 534 -22.95 3.29 -4.10
N GLY A 535 -23.75 2.99 -3.09
CA GLY A 535 -24.17 1.62 -2.84
C GLY A 535 -25.09 1.48 -1.64
N LEU A 536 -25.42 0.21 -1.40
CA LEU A 536 -26.20 -0.25 -0.27
C LEU A 536 -25.44 -1.32 0.47
N GLU A 537 -25.50 -1.27 1.80
CA GLU A 537 -24.92 -2.26 2.69
C GLU A 537 -25.98 -2.74 3.68
N PHE A 538 -26.06 -4.04 3.87
CA PHE A 538 -26.91 -4.67 4.85
C PHE A 538 -26.11 -5.63 5.70
N GLY A 539 -26.27 -5.55 7.02
CA GLY A 539 -25.68 -6.48 7.98
C GLY A 539 -26.70 -6.94 8.98
N MET A 540 -26.66 -8.22 9.36
CA MET A 540 -27.53 -8.76 10.40
C MET A 540 -26.85 -9.83 11.25
N THR A 541 -27.28 -9.92 12.50
CA THR A 541 -27.01 -11.05 13.41
C THR A 541 -28.33 -11.47 14.06
N VAL A 542 -28.66 -12.75 13.92
CA VAL A 542 -29.89 -13.35 14.46
C VAL A 542 -29.51 -14.49 15.40
N PRO A 543 -29.72 -14.38 16.71
CA PRO A 543 -29.57 -15.49 17.62
C PRO A 543 -30.65 -16.54 17.31
N LEU A 544 -30.23 -17.78 17.12
CA LEU A 544 -31.13 -18.90 16.79
C LEU A 544 -31.49 -19.68 18.05
N TYR A 545 -30.64 -20.63 18.44
CA TYR A 545 -30.88 -21.51 19.56
C TYR A 545 -29.57 -21.99 20.21
N MET A 546 -29.55 -22.12 21.55
CA MET A 546 -28.41 -22.67 22.31
C MET A 546 -27.01 -22.13 21.91
N GLY A 547 -26.87 -20.82 21.78
CA GLY A 547 -25.58 -20.20 21.45
C GLY A 547 -25.23 -20.21 19.95
N LEU A 548 -26.12 -20.69 19.09
CA LEU A 548 -26.02 -20.59 17.65
C LEU A 548 -26.60 -19.26 17.17
N SER A 549 -25.89 -18.60 16.28
CA SER A 549 -26.34 -17.35 15.63
C SER A 549 -26.10 -17.41 14.13
N LEU A 550 -27.04 -16.87 13.37
CA LEU A 550 -26.90 -16.59 11.94
C LEU A 550 -26.37 -15.17 11.76
N ASN A 551 -25.32 -15.02 10.96
CA ASN A 551 -24.76 -13.75 10.55
C ASN A 551 -24.92 -13.59 9.05
N GLY A 552 -25.24 -12.38 8.60
CA GLY A 552 -25.34 -12.06 7.19
C GLY A 552 -24.79 -10.66 6.93
N ALA A 553 -24.10 -10.50 5.81
CA ALA A 553 -23.69 -9.20 5.30
C ALA A 553 -23.79 -9.17 3.77
N VAL A 554 -24.28 -8.06 3.24
CA VAL A 554 -24.39 -7.82 1.80
C VAL A 554 -23.92 -6.41 1.52
N SER A 555 -23.04 -6.25 0.56
CA SER A 555 -22.62 -4.95 0.02
C SER A 555 -22.76 -4.99 -1.50
N VAL A 556 -23.52 -4.05 -2.05
CA VAL A 556 -23.69 -3.86 -3.49
C VAL A 556 -23.44 -2.40 -3.79
N GLY A 557 -22.38 -2.13 -4.54
CA GLY A 557 -21.98 -0.79 -4.91
C GLY A 557 -21.73 -0.63 -6.39
N GLN A 558 -21.61 0.61 -6.79
CA GLN A 558 -21.11 1.01 -8.09
C GLN A 558 -20.06 2.10 -7.90
N TYR A 559 -18.82 1.77 -8.25
CA TYR A 559 -17.65 2.64 -8.14
C TYR A 559 -17.14 2.91 -9.54
N THR A 560 -17.23 4.17 -9.97
CA THR A 560 -16.90 4.56 -11.35
C THR A 560 -16.05 5.81 -11.39
N TYR A 561 -15.26 5.93 -12.43
CA TYR A 561 -14.67 7.20 -12.83
C TYR A 561 -15.78 8.11 -13.37
N ASP A 562 -15.75 9.39 -13.00
CA ASP A 562 -16.79 10.37 -13.39
C ASP A 562 -16.25 11.45 -14.34
N SER A 563 -14.96 11.44 -14.64
CA SER A 563 -14.31 12.35 -15.59
C SER A 563 -13.52 11.61 -16.66
N ASN A 564 -13.19 12.31 -17.74
CA ASN A 564 -12.12 11.97 -18.66
C ASN A 564 -10.93 12.89 -18.31
N PRO A 565 -9.98 12.45 -17.50
CA PRO A 565 -8.87 13.28 -17.06
C PRO A 565 -7.91 13.62 -18.19
N THR A 566 -7.16 14.71 -18.01
CA THR A 566 -6.04 15.07 -18.88
C THR A 566 -4.75 14.40 -18.44
N PHE A 567 -3.79 14.21 -19.34
CA PHE A 567 -2.50 13.65 -19.01
C PHE A 567 -1.34 14.38 -19.69
N VAL A 568 -0.17 14.26 -19.07
CA VAL A 568 1.11 14.65 -19.66
C VAL A 568 2.05 13.46 -19.62
N GLN A 569 2.77 13.25 -20.69
CA GLN A 569 3.75 12.18 -20.82
C GLN A 569 5.14 12.78 -21.04
N LEU A 570 6.04 12.56 -20.10
CA LEU A 570 7.38 13.14 -20.06
C LEU A 570 8.43 12.05 -19.94
N ALA A 571 9.46 12.12 -20.78
CA ALA A 571 10.63 11.26 -20.63
C ALA A 571 11.40 11.62 -19.35
N ASP A 572 11.86 10.62 -18.61
CA ASP A 572 12.52 10.80 -17.33
C ASP A 572 13.93 11.39 -17.45
N ASN A 573 14.66 11.01 -18.50
CA ASN A 573 16.04 11.44 -18.77
C ASN A 573 16.17 12.63 -19.74
N SER A 574 15.05 13.25 -20.13
CA SER A 574 15.04 14.45 -20.94
C SER A 574 13.79 15.28 -20.67
N SER A 575 13.85 16.60 -20.93
CA SER A 575 12.70 17.49 -20.84
C SER A 575 11.71 17.34 -22.00
N LYS A 576 11.83 16.28 -22.80
CA LYS A 576 10.95 16.05 -23.94
C LYS A 576 9.53 15.73 -23.48
N ILE A 577 8.60 16.60 -23.81
CA ILE A 577 7.16 16.36 -23.66
C ILE A 577 6.74 15.45 -24.82
N LEU A 578 6.18 14.30 -24.50
CA LEU A 578 5.73 13.30 -25.49
C LEU A 578 4.25 13.47 -25.84
N SER A 579 3.51 14.19 -25.00
CA SER A 579 2.09 14.52 -25.22
C SER A 579 1.80 15.96 -24.79
N ASP A 580 0.86 16.61 -25.46
CA ASP A 580 0.42 17.96 -25.13
C ASP A 580 -0.66 17.93 -24.04
N VAL A 581 -0.51 18.75 -22.98
CA VAL A 581 -1.44 18.82 -21.85
C VAL A 581 -2.86 19.21 -22.28
N ASP A 582 -2.97 20.13 -23.23
CA ASP A 582 -4.25 20.72 -23.60
C ASP A 582 -5.09 19.83 -24.55
N SER A 583 -4.47 18.84 -25.16
CA SER A 583 -5.10 17.94 -26.14
C SER A 583 -5.12 16.46 -25.75
N SER A 584 -4.48 16.11 -24.64
CA SER A 584 -4.29 14.71 -24.26
C SER A 584 -5.29 14.27 -23.19
N ILE A 585 -6.21 13.39 -23.57
CA ILE A 585 -7.32 12.91 -22.73
C ILE A 585 -7.22 11.41 -22.54
N VAL A 586 -7.49 10.95 -21.30
CA VAL A 586 -7.74 9.54 -21.00
C VAL A 586 -9.25 9.32 -20.87
N TYR A 587 -9.82 8.43 -21.67
CA TYR A 587 -11.25 8.12 -21.68
C TYR A 587 -11.64 7.12 -20.60
N TRP A 588 -11.78 7.58 -19.36
CA TRP A 588 -12.11 6.76 -18.17
C TRP A 588 -13.55 6.94 -17.68
N LYS A 589 -14.27 7.95 -18.12
CA LYS A 589 -15.63 8.18 -17.66
C LYS A 589 -16.51 6.94 -17.81
N ASP A 590 -17.26 6.63 -16.74
CA ASP A 590 -18.15 5.47 -16.57
C ASP A 590 -17.43 4.11 -16.47
N MET A 591 -16.10 4.06 -16.52
CA MET A 591 -15.35 2.83 -16.25
C MET A 591 -15.34 2.53 -14.74
N ARG A 592 -15.18 1.26 -14.40
CA ARG A 592 -15.22 0.83 -13.00
C ARG A 592 -13.90 1.12 -12.29
N VAL A 593 -13.98 1.60 -11.05
CA VAL A 593 -12.82 1.66 -10.17
C VAL A 593 -12.45 0.23 -9.79
N GLU A 594 -11.18 -0.07 -9.90
CA GLU A 594 -10.59 -1.40 -9.80
C GLU A 594 -10.15 -1.76 -8.36
N SER A 595 -9.67 -2.99 -8.20
CA SER A 595 -8.99 -3.50 -7.01
C SER A 595 -9.88 -3.80 -5.81
N THR A 596 -11.21 -3.80 -5.97
CA THR A 596 -12.15 -4.22 -4.94
C THR A 596 -13.42 -4.80 -5.54
N PRO A 597 -13.97 -5.91 -5.01
CA PRO A 597 -15.29 -6.38 -5.41
C PRO A 597 -16.36 -5.35 -5.08
N GLN A 598 -17.15 -4.95 -6.08
CA GLN A 598 -18.27 -4.02 -5.90
C GLN A 598 -19.55 -4.73 -5.44
N THR A 599 -19.54 -6.06 -5.42
CA THR A 599 -20.57 -6.90 -4.81
C THR A 599 -19.91 -7.92 -3.91
N ALA A 600 -20.30 -7.94 -2.63
CA ALA A 600 -19.82 -8.90 -1.65
C ALA A 600 -20.99 -9.39 -0.78
N VAL A 601 -21.08 -10.69 -0.59
CA VAL A 601 -22.09 -11.32 0.26
C VAL A 601 -21.41 -12.27 1.23
N ASN A 602 -21.77 -12.23 2.50
CA ASN A 602 -21.36 -13.18 3.51
C ASN A 602 -22.60 -13.79 4.16
N VAL A 603 -22.62 -15.11 4.31
CA VAL A 603 -23.58 -15.82 5.13
C VAL A 603 -22.84 -16.77 6.03
N GLY A 604 -23.00 -16.61 7.34
CA GLY A 604 -22.24 -17.34 8.33
C GLY A 604 -23.09 -17.86 9.48
N LEU A 605 -22.61 -18.95 10.05
CA LEU A 605 -23.11 -19.50 11.31
C LEU A 605 -22.01 -19.37 12.35
N SER A 606 -22.34 -18.85 13.52
CA SER A 606 -21.42 -18.80 14.66
C SER A 606 -22.05 -19.50 15.86
N TYR A 607 -21.25 -20.27 16.57
CA TYR A 607 -21.65 -21.03 17.73
C TYR A 607 -20.75 -20.72 18.93
N ARG A 608 -21.36 -20.51 20.07
CA ARG A 608 -20.66 -20.36 21.36
C ARG A 608 -21.36 -21.18 22.43
N SER A 609 -20.64 -22.14 22.99
CA SER A 609 -21.19 -23.01 24.07
C SER A 609 -20.87 -22.45 25.46
N ASP A 610 -21.65 -22.90 26.45
CA ASP A 610 -21.39 -22.61 27.88
C ASP A 610 -20.04 -23.18 28.35
N ASN A 611 -19.52 -24.22 27.69
CA ASN A 611 -18.23 -24.83 27.98
C ASN A 611 -17.06 -24.13 27.25
N ASN A 612 -17.28 -22.87 26.79
CA ASN A 612 -16.28 -22.02 26.13
C ASN A 612 -15.71 -22.59 24.81
N TRP A 613 -16.43 -23.47 24.13
CA TRP A 613 -16.19 -23.74 22.72
C TRP A 613 -16.75 -22.58 21.89
N PHE A 614 -16.06 -22.24 20.82
CA PHE A 614 -16.56 -21.35 19.77
C PHE A 614 -16.21 -21.93 18.40
N ALA A 615 -17.13 -21.79 17.48
CA ALA A 615 -16.95 -22.21 16.09
C ALA A 615 -17.65 -21.21 15.16
N SER A 616 -17.16 -21.07 13.95
CA SER A 616 -17.88 -20.39 12.88
C SER A 616 -17.64 -21.07 11.55
N ALA A 617 -18.60 -20.89 10.62
CA ALA A 617 -18.44 -21.22 9.21
C ALA A 617 -19.08 -20.11 8.38
N ASP A 618 -18.35 -19.58 7.42
CA ASP A 618 -18.71 -18.39 6.65
C ASP A 618 -18.54 -18.66 5.16
N LEU A 619 -19.63 -18.58 4.40
CA LEU A 619 -19.63 -18.62 2.94
C LEU A 619 -19.62 -17.18 2.42
N ASN A 620 -18.61 -16.87 1.64
CA ASN A 620 -18.43 -15.56 1.02
C ASN A 620 -18.62 -15.68 -0.49
N PHE A 621 -19.30 -14.72 -1.08
CA PHE A 621 -19.45 -14.52 -2.51
C PHE A 621 -18.93 -13.16 -2.91
N TYR A 622 -18.15 -13.09 -3.98
CA TYR A 622 -17.59 -11.86 -4.54
C TYR A 622 -17.88 -11.77 -6.03
N ASP A 623 -18.25 -10.58 -6.50
CA ASP A 623 -18.48 -10.29 -7.91
C ASP A 623 -18.16 -8.81 -8.21
N ASN A 624 -18.18 -8.45 -9.50
CA ASN A 624 -17.90 -7.09 -9.95
C ASN A 624 -16.55 -6.56 -9.48
N ASN A 625 -15.51 -7.40 -9.55
CA ASN A 625 -14.12 -7.01 -9.34
C ASN A 625 -13.43 -6.84 -10.71
N TYR A 626 -12.64 -5.78 -10.85
CA TYR A 626 -12.10 -5.37 -12.13
C TYR A 626 -10.57 -5.26 -12.08
N LEU A 627 -9.93 -5.60 -13.21
CA LEU A 627 -8.50 -5.46 -13.39
C LEU A 627 -8.10 -3.98 -13.44
N SER A 628 -6.91 -3.66 -12.86
CA SER A 628 -6.33 -2.32 -12.91
C SER A 628 -5.97 -1.93 -14.34
N MET A 629 -6.46 -0.78 -14.77
CA MET A 629 -6.41 -0.34 -16.16
C MET A 629 -5.09 0.32 -16.53
N ASN A 630 -4.65 0.09 -17.77
CA ASN A 630 -3.60 0.87 -18.41
C ASN A 630 -4.21 2.11 -19.10
N PRO A 631 -3.87 3.33 -18.67
CA PRO A 631 -4.41 4.54 -19.29
C PRO A 631 -3.98 4.73 -20.76
N LEU A 632 -2.83 4.21 -21.18
CA LEU A 632 -2.34 4.32 -22.57
C LEU A 632 -3.32 3.73 -23.58
N PHE A 633 -4.02 2.65 -23.22
CA PHE A 633 -4.98 2.01 -24.13
C PHE A 633 -6.25 2.86 -24.34
N ARG A 634 -6.42 3.90 -23.53
CA ARG A 634 -7.65 4.71 -23.46
C ARG A 634 -7.39 6.19 -23.81
N THR A 635 -6.27 6.45 -24.52
CA THR A 635 -5.90 7.79 -24.98
C THR A 635 -6.46 8.10 -26.37
N ASP A 636 -6.55 9.37 -26.71
CA ASP A 636 -6.93 9.85 -28.04
C ASP A 636 -6.10 9.24 -29.17
N GLU A 637 -4.80 9.10 -28.95
CA GLU A 637 -3.88 8.54 -29.94
C GLU A 637 -4.30 7.13 -30.36
N VAL A 638 -4.58 6.26 -29.38
CA VAL A 638 -5.02 4.89 -29.62
C VAL A 638 -6.38 4.84 -30.30
N LEU A 639 -7.28 5.73 -29.91
CA LEU A 639 -8.66 5.77 -30.43
C LEU A 639 -8.73 6.33 -31.86
N ARG A 640 -7.87 7.30 -32.20
CA ARG A 640 -7.85 7.90 -33.55
C ARG A 640 -7.17 6.99 -34.57
N ALA A 641 -6.17 6.24 -34.18
CA ALA A 641 -5.49 5.28 -35.08
C ALA A 641 -6.46 4.23 -35.64
N GLY A 642 -7.58 3.98 -34.94
CA GLY A 642 -8.54 2.97 -35.33
C GLY A 642 -9.78 3.43 -36.10
N ALA A 643 -9.91 4.71 -36.39
CA ALA A 643 -11.15 5.24 -36.95
C ALA A 643 -11.36 4.92 -38.45
N THR A 644 -10.45 4.22 -39.11
CA THR A 644 -10.45 4.11 -40.56
C THR A 644 -11.02 2.80 -41.14
N ASN A 645 -11.22 1.75 -40.34
CA ASN A 645 -11.91 0.53 -40.80
C ASN A 645 -12.61 -0.26 -39.67
N ALA A 646 -13.49 -1.21 -40.01
CA ALA A 646 -14.29 -1.98 -39.05
C ALA A 646 -13.45 -2.90 -38.13
N GLU A 647 -12.37 -3.50 -38.63
CA GLU A 647 -11.47 -4.38 -37.84
C GLU A 647 -10.74 -3.56 -36.79
N THR A 648 -10.30 -2.36 -37.15
CA THR A 648 -9.65 -1.43 -36.22
C THR A 648 -10.63 -0.91 -35.17
N ALA A 649 -11.89 -0.64 -35.53
CA ALA A 649 -12.92 -0.23 -34.56
C ALA A 649 -13.21 -1.34 -33.53
N GLU A 650 -13.22 -2.61 -33.95
CA GLU A 650 -13.38 -3.75 -33.04
C GLU A 650 -12.16 -3.92 -32.11
N MET A 651 -10.97 -3.77 -32.66
CA MET A 651 -9.75 -3.82 -31.86
C MET A 651 -9.71 -2.72 -30.80
N ILE A 652 -10.10 -1.48 -31.14
CA ILE A 652 -10.20 -0.37 -30.18
C ILE A 652 -11.23 -0.65 -29.10
N ARG A 653 -12.38 -1.19 -29.48
CA ARG A 653 -13.40 -1.60 -28.51
C ARG A 653 -12.83 -2.61 -27.53
N THR A 654 -12.07 -3.59 -28.01
CA THR A 654 -11.41 -4.61 -27.21
C THR A 654 -10.32 -4.00 -26.33
N MET A 655 -9.49 -3.08 -26.85
CA MET A 655 -8.45 -2.40 -26.07
C MET A 655 -9.02 -1.49 -24.97
N ARG A 656 -10.16 -0.84 -25.21
CA ARG A 656 -10.83 -0.03 -24.20
C ARG A 656 -11.57 -0.85 -23.16
N ALA A 657 -11.97 -2.09 -23.48
CA ALA A 657 -12.72 -2.93 -22.56
C ALA A 657 -11.94 -3.14 -21.27
N GLN A 658 -12.62 -3.00 -20.15
CA GLN A 658 -12.09 -3.32 -18.84
C GLN A 658 -12.36 -4.78 -18.52
N GLU A 659 -11.34 -5.52 -18.10
CA GLU A 659 -11.50 -6.91 -17.69
C GLU A 659 -12.22 -6.98 -16.34
N LYS A 660 -13.31 -7.73 -16.31
CA LYS A 660 -14.02 -8.12 -15.09
C LYS A 660 -13.57 -9.55 -14.72
N PHE A 661 -13.23 -9.74 -13.44
CA PHE A 661 -12.92 -11.08 -12.94
C PHE A 661 -14.20 -11.91 -12.75
N ASP A 662 -14.04 -13.24 -12.84
CA ASP A 662 -15.12 -14.16 -12.56
C ASP A 662 -15.60 -14.05 -11.11
N SER A 663 -16.87 -14.35 -10.88
CA SER A 663 -17.42 -14.40 -9.54
C SER A 663 -16.82 -15.57 -8.74
N ALA A 664 -16.66 -15.38 -7.44
CA ALA A 664 -15.96 -16.33 -6.59
C ALA A 664 -16.73 -16.66 -5.31
N PHE A 665 -16.66 -17.92 -4.92
CA PHE A 665 -17.14 -18.42 -3.62
C PHE A 665 -15.95 -18.85 -2.76
N VAL A 666 -15.94 -18.44 -1.50
CA VAL A 666 -14.90 -18.80 -0.53
C VAL A 666 -15.57 -19.25 0.77
N LEU A 667 -15.34 -20.49 1.16
CA LEU A 667 -15.79 -21.03 2.44
C LEU A 667 -14.67 -21.00 3.46
N ASN A 668 -14.91 -20.35 4.59
CA ASN A 668 -14.01 -20.30 5.73
C ASN A 668 -14.65 -20.95 6.96
N ALA A 669 -13.84 -21.46 7.87
CA ALA A 669 -14.33 -21.93 9.17
C ALA A 669 -13.31 -21.65 10.26
N SER A 670 -13.80 -21.53 11.50
CA SER A 670 -12.98 -21.45 12.70
C SER A 670 -13.50 -22.34 13.80
N LEU A 671 -12.58 -22.80 14.66
CA LEU A 671 -12.88 -23.59 15.83
C LEU A 671 -11.91 -23.24 16.95
N GLY A 672 -12.40 -23.12 18.19
CA GLY A 672 -11.52 -22.91 19.31
C GLY A 672 -12.17 -23.20 20.66
N LYS A 673 -11.33 -23.23 21.69
CA LYS A 673 -11.76 -23.48 23.07
C LYS A 673 -10.89 -22.74 24.06
N ASN A 674 -11.52 -22.29 25.14
CA ASN A 674 -10.83 -21.76 26.33
C ASN A 674 -11.09 -22.69 27.53
N TRP A 675 -10.01 -22.99 28.26
CA TRP A 675 -10.07 -23.64 29.58
C TRP A 675 -9.65 -22.64 30.64
N TYR A 676 -10.53 -22.41 31.60
CA TYR A 676 -10.25 -21.60 32.78
C TYR A 676 -9.81 -22.51 33.93
N ILE A 677 -8.54 -22.40 34.31
CA ILE A 677 -7.90 -23.26 35.30
C ILE A 677 -7.73 -22.45 36.59
N LYS A 678 -8.30 -22.97 37.70
CA LYS A 678 -8.21 -22.34 39.04
C LYS A 678 -8.58 -20.85 39.08
N ARG A 679 -9.46 -20.38 38.19
CA ARG A 679 -9.91 -18.99 38.00
C ARG A 679 -8.83 -17.99 37.57
N ASN A 680 -7.55 -18.32 37.69
CA ASN A 680 -6.42 -17.40 37.42
C ASN A 680 -5.74 -17.64 36.07
N TYR A 681 -5.84 -18.85 35.54
CA TYR A 681 -5.15 -19.23 34.33
C TYR A 681 -6.13 -19.50 33.18
N THR A 682 -5.73 -19.15 32.00
CA THR A 682 -6.49 -19.48 30.78
C THR A 682 -5.56 -20.16 29.77
N LEU A 683 -5.86 -21.41 29.42
CA LEU A 683 -5.29 -22.06 28.25
C LEU A 683 -6.32 -21.97 27.12
N GLY A 684 -5.92 -21.64 25.93
CA GLY A 684 -6.81 -21.58 24.79
C GLY A 684 -6.12 -21.96 23.48
N PHE A 685 -6.94 -22.41 22.56
CA PHE A 685 -6.53 -22.56 21.15
C PHE A 685 -7.60 -22.01 20.21
N SER A 686 -7.18 -21.60 19.03
CA SER A 686 -8.03 -21.29 17.89
C SER A 686 -7.40 -21.78 16.60
N LEU A 687 -8.19 -22.48 15.80
CA LEU A 687 -7.85 -22.88 14.44
C LEU A 687 -8.76 -22.12 13.49
N GLU A 688 -8.19 -21.41 12.54
CA GLU A 688 -8.90 -20.80 11.42
C GLU A 688 -8.45 -21.48 10.13
N VAL A 689 -9.39 -21.85 9.28
CA VAL A 689 -9.15 -22.44 7.96
C VAL A 689 -9.87 -21.59 6.92
N LYS A 690 -9.13 -21.07 5.96
CA LYS A 690 -9.67 -20.25 4.86
C LYS A 690 -9.63 -21.00 3.55
N ASN A 691 -10.58 -20.69 2.67
CA ASN A 691 -10.72 -21.32 1.37
C ASN A 691 -10.75 -22.87 1.47
N ILE A 692 -11.67 -23.39 2.28
CA ILE A 692 -11.82 -24.84 2.50
C ILE A 692 -12.10 -25.58 1.19
N LEU A 693 -12.76 -24.92 0.23
CA LEU A 693 -13.04 -25.46 -1.10
C LEU A 693 -11.79 -25.58 -1.98
N ASN A 694 -10.65 -25.07 -1.51
CA ASN A 694 -9.35 -25.08 -2.20
C ASN A 694 -9.40 -24.52 -3.63
N ASN A 695 -10.21 -23.49 -3.86
CA ASN A 695 -10.28 -22.85 -5.16
C ASN A 695 -9.03 -21.98 -5.37
N GLN A 696 -8.20 -22.33 -6.34
CA GLN A 696 -6.92 -21.68 -6.66
C GLN A 696 -7.01 -20.79 -7.90
N ASP A 697 -8.17 -20.69 -8.54
CA ASP A 697 -8.37 -19.94 -9.79
C ASP A 697 -9.02 -18.57 -9.55
N ILE A 698 -9.20 -18.17 -8.29
CA ILE A 698 -9.77 -16.88 -7.93
C ILE A 698 -8.74 -15.77 -8.14
N LYS A 699 -8.93 -14.93 -9.15
CA LYS A 699 -8.14 -13.72 -9.36
C LYS A 699 -8.45 -12.70 -8.26
N THR A 700 -7.43 -12.26 -7.52
CA THR A 700 -7.56 -11.30 -6.42
C THR A 700 -7.11 -9.89 -6.80
N GLY A 701 -6.41 -9.74 -7.91
CA GLY A 701 -5.88 -8.48 -8.42
C GLY A 701 -4.99 -8.71 -9.62
N GLY A 702 -4.32 -7.65 -10.02
CA GLY A 702 -3.44 -7.63 -11.16
C GLY A 702 -3.54 -6.29 -11.89
N TYR A 703 -2.89 -6.18 -13.03
CA TYR A 703 -2.85 -4.95 -13.80
C TYR A 703 -2.60 -5.20 -15.29
N GLU A 704 -3.16 -4.36 -16.13
CA GLU A 704 -2.74 -4.23 -17.51
C GLU A 704 -1.33 -3.64 -17.53
N GLN A 705 -0.42 -4.25 -18.30
CA GLN A 705 0.96 -3.74 -18.38
C GLN A 705 0.99 -2.39 -19.07
N MET A 706 1.76 -1.43 -18.54
CA MET A 706 2.01 -0.12 -19.15
C MET A 706 2.94 -0.26 -20.36
N ARG A 707 2.46 -0.93 -21.39
CA ARG A 707 3.17 -1.17 -22.64
C ARG A 707 2.19 -1.12 -23.80
N LEU A 708 2.63 -0.54 -24.91
CA LEU A 708 1.86 -0.40 -26.12
C LEU A 708 2.78 -0.65 -27.31
N ASN A 709 2.53 -1.73 -28.06
CA ASN A 709 3.22 -1.95 -29.32
C ASN A 709 2.47 -1.24 -30.44
N LYS A 710 3.19 -0.43 -31.22
CA LYS A 710 2.69 0.19 -32.46
C LYS A 710 2.99 -0.71 -33.62
N ILE A 711 1.94 -1.15 -34.33
CA ILE A 711 2.08 -1.88 -35.57
C ILE A 711 2.11 -0.86 -36.72
N LYS A 712 3.17 -0.86 -37.51
CA LYS A 712 3.39 0.06 -38.65
C LYS A 712 2.96 -0.59 -39.95
N ALA A 713 2.46 0.22 -40.88
CA ALA A 713 2.05 -0.26 -42.21
C ALA A 713 3.23 -0.77 -43.05
N ASP A 714 4.42 -0.21 -42.86
CA ASP A 714 5.64 -0.53 -43.58
C ASP A 714 6.84 -0.20 -42.68
N GLU A 715 7.83 -1.09 -42.60
CA GLU A 715 9.07 -0.86 -41.85
C GLU A 715 9.85 0.38 -42.32
N SER A 716 9.68 0.76 -43.59
CA SER A 716 10.33 1.93 -44.22
C SER A 716 9.62 3.25 -43.92
N ASN A 717 8.33 3.23 -43.53
CA ASN A 717 7.54 4.44 -43.22
C ASN A 717 7.20 4.53 -41.74
N THR A 718 8.08 5.19 -41.00
CA THR A 718 7.99 5.30 -39.52
C THR A 718 6.82 6.15 -38.99
N SER A 719 6.09 6.84 -39.89
CA SER A 719 5.04 7.80 -39.50
C SER A 719 3.62 7.24 -39.51
N LEU A 720 3.36 6.11 -40.18
CA LEU A 720 2.01 5.55 -40.30
C LEU A 720 1.80 4.35 -39.32
N VAL A 721 1.26 4.62 -38.16
CA VAL A 721 0.81 3.57 -37.25
C VAL A 721 -0.56 3.08 -37.71
N THR A 722 -0.67 1.79 -38.01
CA THR A 722 -1.91 1.16 -38.50
C THR A 722 -2.74 0.51 -37.41
N SER A 723 -2.09 0.08 -36.31
CA SER A 723 -2.78 -0.50 -35.16
C SER A 723 -1.87 -0.53 -33.94
N TYR A 724 -2.46 -0.86 -32.80
CA TYR A 724 -1.76 -1.05 -31.54
C TYR A 724 -2.00 -2.48 -31.03
N GLU A 725 -0.99 -3.08 -30.45
CA GLU A 725 -1.09 -4.39 -29.80
C GLU A 725 -0.98 -4.24 -28.29
N ARG A 726 -1.86 -4.95 -27.60
CA ARG A 726 -1.94 -4.98 -26.14
C ARG A 726 -1.02 -6.06 -25.59
N PHE A 727 -0.23 -5.70 -24.57
CA PHE A 727 0.48 -6.71 -23.76
C PHE A 727 -0.49 -7.47 -22.85
N ASN A 728 -0.25 -8.76 -22.66
CA ASN A 728 -1.03 -9.60 -21.77
C ASN A 728 -0.99 -9.05 -20.34
N PRO A 729 -2.12 -8.97 -19.64
CA PRO A 729 -2.17 -8.54 -18.26
C PRO A 729 -1.49 -9.53 -17.32
N LYS A 730 -1.08 -9.02 -16.15
CA LYS A 730 -0.51 -9.80 -15.06
C LYS A 730 -1.50 -9.94 -13.91
N TYR A 731 -1.54 -11.11 -13.27
CA TYR A 731 -2.55 -11.45 -12.26
C TYR A 731 -1.93 -11.90 -10.95
N PHE A 732 -2.70 -11.71 -9.86
CA PHE A 732 -2.52 -12.37 -8.58
C PHE A 732 -3.72 -13.28 -8.30
N TYR A 733 -3.45 -14.42 -7.68
CA TYR A 733 -4.46 -15.41 -7.33
C TYR A 733 -4.55 -15.63 -5.83
N MET A 734 -5.75 -15.98 -5.36
CA MET A 734 -5.98 -16.39 -3.98
C MET A 734 -5.26 -17.73 -3.72
N PHE A 735 -4.64 -17.84 -2.54
CA PHE A 735 -4.09 -19.13 -2.14
C PHE A 735 -5.20 -20.16 -1.97
N GLY A 736 -4.89 -21.41 -2.22
CA GLY A 736 -5.75 -22.54 -1.88
C GLY A 736 -6.02 -22.58 -0.37
N THR A 737 -6.31 -23.74 0.18
CA THR A 737 -6.64 -23.87 1.61
C THR A 737 -5.50 -23.42 2.51
N THR A 738 -5.74 -22.39 3.32
CA THR A 738 -4.79 -21.88 4.31
C THR A 738 -5.33 -22.11 5.71
N TYR A 739 -4.40 -22.28 6.67
CA TYR A 739 -4.75 -22.43 8.07
C TYR A 739 -3.92 -21.53 8.98
N TYR A 740 -4.48 -21.25 10.16
CA TYR A 740 -3.85 -20.49 11.23
C TYR A 740 -4.23 -21.12 12.58
N LEU A 741 -3.29 -21.85 13.18
CA LEU A 741 -3.44 -22.46 14.50
C LEU A 741 -2.74 -21.58 15.54
N ASN A 742 -3.49 -21.08 16.51
CA ASN A 742 -2.96 -20.30 17.62
C ASN A 742 -3.24 -21.00 18.94
N VAL A 743 -2.20 -21.20 19.73
CA VAL A 743 -2.29 -21.72 21.11
C VAL A 743 -1.76 -20.65 22.05
N TYR A 744 -2.48 -20.38 23.13
CA TYR A 744 -2.07 -19.35 24.07
C TYR A 744 -2.36 -19.74 25.53
N PHE A 745 -1.46 -19.28 26.36
CA PHE A 745 -1.57 -19.40 27.82
C PHE A 745 -1.51 -18.02 28.45
N ARG A 746 -2.33 -17.81 29.48
CA ARG A 746 -2.41 -16.57 30.23
C ARG A 746 -2.51 -16.83 31.71
N PHE A 747 -1.75 -16.03 32.50
CA PHE A 747 -1.77 -16.03 33.98
C PHE A 747 -1.53 -14.63 34.54
#